data_86ca177d8dd11c80224a3e8cf5d38800
#
_entry.id   86ca177d8dd11c80224a3e8cf5d38800
#
_cell.length_a   1.000
_cell.length_b   1.000
_cell.length_c   1.000
_cell.angle_alpha   90.00
_cell.angle_beta   90.00
_cell.angle_gamma   90.00
#
_symmetry.space_group_name_H-M   'P 1'
#
loop_
_entity.id
_entity.type
_entity.pdbx_description
1 polymer ?
#
loop_
_entity_poly.entity_id
_entity_poly.type
_entity_poly.pdbx_seq_one_letter_code
_entity_poly.pdbx_strand_id
1 'polypeptide(L)'
;MLVGREDERTQLDSLIARARGGESTALILYGEAGIGKTRLLEHAAATTTDFKVLRARPLEAESELAFAGLSELLRPVLHLLGRIPGPQEAALCGALALGPPVPGDRFAVAAATLSLLAAAAEESPVLVVVDDAHWLDTPSREALLFAGRRLGSEGVLLLLGMRDREWVSAAGLGTLELHGLSAADAAALVERTGVPVDAAVRNRIVTETRGNPLAILEAVATLTDAELLGKAPITHPLAVGVSLEQAFARQLDALPRDTRDALLIAAASDSGSAGEIARALAQAGLSRYALEPAERDGVIILAGERIEFRHPLVRSAAYHSHDPAERRAAHRAIAAAAGADAGERAAWHLAAASAGPDEEVAVLLERSAASVFARRAYAAAASAFEAAALVSPGDEDRVRRMMGAGRALWFAGQGERAAALLESVLDLASEPAARADVQGLRGLAMLLASPVAETHAMLVAEADRVEPHDGTRASALRASAALTCYMAGDHADADEIARRALAKAGPGARPTAAMVLALVTAGGGQVDEALALLEPMLEWLEAIDPLGEFWFVLSATAQSLGWIEQWAHARKMFDRIIGAARTAGAPAVLAFPLALFSEFELRRGKIAAAYAAATESVQLAAETGQAALSSFSLVILGRAEAILGHDEDCRAHVAAGLDFSRRIGLNVIEIYAAAVLGLLELSRGRADRATVHLDECARLEKQYSTGILLPTITQWAADLVEAHIRSGAMTDAERSLAMLGDVARRTGLRWANAGAARCRGMLADEDRYEREFQTALAVYGEEMAFERARTLLALGMRRRRSRRRADARAALHEALAYFERGGVEPWAGQARAELRAAGEMPPHDNAGGLRSLTPQELQVALIVAQGSTNREAAAALFLSPKTVEFHLGNTYRKLGVRSRAELVRRVEGLT
;
A
#
# COMPACT_ATOMS: atom_id res chain seq x y z
N MET A 1 -4.30 3.07 40.59
CA MET A 1 -4.51 1.61 40.58
C MET A 1 -5.77 1.31 39.82
N LEU A 2 -5.71 0.39 38.84
CA LEU A 2 -6.85 -0.02 38.02
C LEU A 2 -7.80 -0.92 38.83
N VAL A 3 -9.12 -0.78 38.63
CA VAL A 3 -10.16 -1.61 39.25
C VAL A 3 -10.88 -2.37 38.13
N GLY A 4 -11.05 -3.70 38.28
CA GLY A 4 -11.81 -4.54 37.35
C GLY A 4 -11.22 -4.63 35.96
N ARG A 5 -9.89 -4.70 35.82
CA ARG A 5 -9.15 -4.80 34.56
C ARG A 5 -8.03 -5.86 34.66
N GLU A 6 -8.29 -6.92 35.38
CA GLU A 6 -7.31 -7.97 35.64
C GLU A 6 -6.94 -8.72 34.38
N ASP A 7 -7.92 -9.04 33.52
CA ASP A 7 -7.71 -9.77 32.25
C ASP A 7 -6.91 -8.92 31.25
N GLU A 8 -7.31 -7.67 31.07
CA GLU A 8 -6.61 -6.74 30.17
C GLU A 8 -5.17 -6.46 30.64
N ARG A 9 -4.96 -6.35 31.95
CA ARG A 9 -3.62 -6.22 32.53
C ARG A 9 -2.78 -7.44 32.29
N THR A 10 -3.31 -8.65 32.51
CA THR A 10 -2.60 -9.90 32.28
C THR A 10 -2.17 -10.02 30.83
N GLN A 11 -3.04 -9.63 29.89
CA GLN A 11 -2.71 -9.60 28.46
C GLN A 11 -1.58 -8.59 28.17
N LEU A 12 -1.65 -7.37 28.70
CA LEU A 12 -0.60 -6.36 28.53
C LEU A 12 0.73 -6.81 29.14
N ASP A 13 0.70 -7.39 30.35
CA ASP A 13 1.90 -7.88 31.02
C ASP A 13 2.56 -9.03 30.23
N SER A 14 1.75 -9.89 29.58
CA SER A 14 2.25 -10.93 28.68
C SER A 14 2.94 -10.33 27.44
N LEU A 15 2.35 -9.28 26.82
CA LEU A 15 2.95 -8.59 25.67
C LEU A 15 4.25 -7.86 26.06
N ILE A 16 4.30 -7.24 27.25
CA ILE A 16 5.50 -6.62 27.78
C ILE A 16 6.61 -7.67 27.99
N ALA A 17 6.26 -8.85 28.52
CA ALA A 17 7.23 -9.94 28.73
C ALA A 17 7.79 -10.45 27.39
N ARG A 18 6.96 -10.58 26.35
CA ARG A 18 7.37 -10.95 25.00
C ARG A 18 8.31 -9.89 24.38
N ALA A 19 7.96 -8.60 24.48
CA ALA A 19 8.81 -7.52 23.99
C ALA A 19 10.16 -7.48 24.70
N ARG A 20 10.19 -7.74 26.03
CA ARG A 20 11.43 -7.89 26.80
C ARG A 20 12.27 -9.08 26.33
N GLY A 21 11.63 -10.14 25.83
CA GLY A 21 12.29 -11.28 25.19
C GLY A 21 12.74 -11.03 23.74
N GLY A 22 12.53 -9.81 23.21
CA GLY A 22 12.91 -9.42 21.84
C GLY A 22 11.84 -9.64 20.78
N GLU A 23 10.62 -10.07 21.15
CA GLU A 23 9.51 -10.26 20.22
C GLU A 23 8.65 -8.98 20.17
N SER A 24 8.44 -8.42 18.99
CA SER A 24 7.67 -7.20 18.82
C SER A 24 6.18 -7.47 18.62
N THR A 25 5.34 -6.54 19.06
CA THR A 25 3.88 -6.63 18.86
C THR A 25 3.27 -5.23 18.82
N ALA A 26 2.18 -5.09 18.04
CA ALA A 26 1.34 -3.91 18.03
C ALA A 26 -0.08 -4.27 18.48
N LEU A 27 -0.66 -3.45 19.37
CA LEU A 27 -2.00 -3.64 19.92
C LEU A 27 -2.77 -2.32 19.94
N ILE A 28 -4.03 -2.36 19.51
CA ILE A 28 -4.98 -1.26 19.60
C ILE A 28 -5.93 -1.52 20.75
N LEU A 29 -5.94 -0.62 21.74
CA LEU A 29 -6.94 -0.58 22.80
C LEU A 29 -8.08 0.33 22.36
N TYR A 30 -9.27 -0.20 22.17
CA TYR A 30 -10.40 0.61 21.73
C TYR A 30 -11.63 0.48 22.63
N GLY A 31 -12.47 1.51 22.62
CA GLY A 31 -13.68 1.56 23.43
C GLY A 31 -14.15 3.00 23.65
N GLU A 32 -15.30 3.16 24.30
CA GLU A 32 -15.94 4.46 24.55
C GLU A 32 -15.03 5.46 25.29
N ALA A 33 -15.35 6.74 25.20
CA ALA A 33 -14.71 7.78 25.99
C ALA A 33 -14.89 7.50 27.50
N GLY A 34 -13.80 7.67 28.30
CA GLY A 34 -13.88 7.44 29.74
C GLY A 34 -13.83 5.98 30.20
N ILE A 35 -13.74 5.00 29.26
CA ILE A 35 -13.75 3.56 29.58
C ILE A 35 -12.48 3.06 30.29
N GLY A 36 -11.40 3.84 30.29
CA GLY A 36 -10.15 3.52 31.01
C GLY A 36 -8.95 3.20 30.14
N LYS A 37 -8.97 3.50 28.81
CA LYS A 37 -7.83 3.28 27.89
C LYS A 37 -6.55 3.93 28.40
N THR A 38 -6.58 5.22 28.66
CA THR A 38 -5.45 6.00 29.18
C THR A 38 -4.82 5.36 30.42
N ARG A 39 -5.64 4.86 31.34
CA ARG A 39 -5.16 4.21 32.58
C ARG A 39 -4.44 2.89 32.33
N LEU A 40 -4.87 2.12 31.33
CA LEU A 40 -4.17 0.90 30.92
C LEU A 40 -2.85 1.22 30.23
N LEU A 41 -2.82 2.25 29.37
CA LEU A 41 -1.58 2.73 28.74
C LEU A 41 -0.58 3.26 29.79
N GLU A 42 -1.05 4.01 30.79
CA GLU A 42 -0.24 4.46 31.92
C GLU A 42 0.30 3.28 32.76
N HIS A 43 -0.51 2.25 32.99
CA HIS A 43 -0.09 1.03 33.64
C HIS A 43 1.04 0.33 32.90
N ALA A 44 0.88 0.13 31.59
CA ALA A 44 1.93 -0.47 30.74
C ALA A 44 3.24 0.33 30.85
N ALA A 45 3.15 1.66 30.80
CA ALA A 45 4.34 2.52 30.91
C ALA A 45 4.98 2.53 32.30
N ALA A 46 4.19 2.34 33.35
CA ALA A 46 4.72 2.28 34.73
C ALA A 46 5.41 0.93 35.03
N THR A 47 5.00 -0.15 34.36
CA THR A 47 5.57 -1.50 34.56
C THR A 47 6.79 -1.76 33.68
N THR A 48 7.14 -0.86 32.76
CA THR A 48 8.24 -0.97 31.80
C THR A 48 9.40 -0.03 32.11
N THR A 49 9.89 -0.05 33.35
CA THR A 49 11.00 0.82 33.79
C THR A 49 12.35 0.53 33.13
N ASP A 50 12.49 -0.66 32.55
CA ASP A 50 13.62 -1.16 31.75
C ASP A 50 13.49 -0.89 30.24
N PHE A 51 12.37 -0.29 29.82
CA PHE A 51 12.11 0.06 28.41
C PHE A 51 12.41 1.54 28.15
N LYS A 52 12.78 1.83 26.90
CA LYS A 52 12.72 3.20 26.39
C LYS A 52 11.27 3.51 26.03
N VAL A 53 10.63 4.39 26.77
CA VAL A 53 9.22 4.73 26.57
C VAL A 53 9.12 5.97 25.66
N LEU A 54 8.49 5.80 24.48
CA LEU A 54 8.17 6.85 23.53
C LEU A 54 6.66 7.15 23.62
N ARG A 55 6.30 8.42 23.80
CA ARG A 55 4.90 8.83 24.00
C ARG A 55 4.51 9.93 23.01
N ALA A 56 3.30 9.85 22.51
CA ALA A 56 2.60 10.96 21.86
C ALA A 56 1.18 11.07 22.39
N ARG A 57 0.71 12.31 22.49
CA ARG A 57 -0.67 12.67 22.84
C ARG A 57 -1.21 13.61 21.78
N PRO A 58 -1.60 13.08 20.62
CA PRO A 58 -2.08 13.90 19.51
C PRO A 58 -3.33 14.68 19.92
N LEU A 59 -3.43 15.91 19.44
CA LEU A 59 -4.54 16.79 19.70
C LEU A 59 -5.39 16.95 18.43
N GLU A 60 -6.70 17.13 18.59
CA GLU A 60 -7.61 17.35 17.46
C GLU A 60 -7.16 18.51 16.55
N ALA A 61 -6.66 19.59 17.14
CA ALA A 61 -6.15 20.75 16.41
C ALA A 61 -4.85 20.48 15.62
N GLU A 62 -4.11 19.43 15.95
CA GLU A 62 -2.88 19.03 15.27
C GLU A 62 -3.14 17.99 14.16
N SER A 63 -4.36 17.51 14.01
CA SER A 63 -4.71 16.45 13.05
C SER A 63 -4.45 16.84 11.59
N GLU A 64 -4.41 18.12 11.29
CA GLU A 64 -4.08 18.68 9.96
C GLU A 64 -2.60 19.05 9.80
N LEU A 65 -1.79 19.00 10.86
CA LEU A 65 -0.36 19.29 10.82
C LEU A 65 0.43 18.04 10.49
N ALA A 66 1.01 18.02 9.29
CA ALA A 66 1.73 16.86 8.81
C ALA A 66 2.90 16.45 9.74
N PHE A 67 2.93 15.18 10.13
CA PHE A 67 3.95 14.57 10.98
C PHE A 67 4.08 15.15 12.39
N ALA A 68 3.09 15.90 12.90
CA ALA A 68 3.12 16.45 14.25
C ALA A 68 3.22 15.35 15.31
N GLY A 69 2.37 14.32 15.23
CA GLY A 69 2.38 13.18 16.14
C GLY A 69 3.68 12.38 16.07
N LEU A 70 4.21 12.18 14.88
CA LEU A 70 5.46 11.45 14.69
C LEU A 70 6.68 12.24 15.20
N SER A 71 6.69 13.55 15.01
CA SER A 71 7.74 14.44 15.53
C SER A 71 7.80 14.41 17.06
N GLU A 72 6.65 14.47 17.74
CA GLU A 72 6.59 14.33 19.19
C GLU A 72 7.11 12.98 19.64
N LEU A 73 6.62 11.90 19.03
CA LEU A 73 6.94 10.52 19.39
C LEU A 73 8.43 10.20 19.24
N LEU A 74 9.04 10.59 18.12
CA LEU A 74 10.40 10.19 17.78
C LEU A 74 11.49 11.12 18.38
N ARG A 75 11.13 12.26 18.93
CA ARG A 75 12.08 13.23 19.51
C ARG A 75 13.14 12.60 20.41
N PRO A 76 12.82 11.66 21.34
CA PRO A 76 13.81 11.05 22.23
C PRO A 76 14.84 10.18 21.52
N VAL A 77 14.56 9.75 20.29
CA VAL A 77 15.41 8.80 19.51
C VAL A 77 16.03 9.40 18.26
N LEU A 78 15.80 10.69 17.97
CA LEU A 78 16.35 11.36 16.79
C LEU A 78 17.90 11.35 16.74
N HIS A 79 18.58 11.22 17.86
CA HIS A 79 20.03 11.06 17.90
C HIS A 79 20.53 9.77 17.26
N LEU A 80 19.65 8.80 16.98
CA LEU A 80 19.93 7.55 16.30
C LEU A 80 19.76 7.61 14.77
N LEU A 81 19.39 8.77 14.19
CA LEU A 81 19.16 8.93 12.75
C LEU A 81 20.32 8.42 11.90
N GLY A 82 21.55 8.73 12.24
CA GLY A 82 22.74 8.24 11.52
C GLY A 82 22.93 6.70 11.55
N ARG A 83 22.12 5.95 12.31
CA ARG A 83 22.16 4.48 12.37
C ARG A 83 21.20 3.82 11.38
N ILE A 84 20.25 4.55 10.81
CA ILE A 84 19.32 4.04 9.79
C ILE A 84 19.88 4.25 8.38
N PRO A 85 19.32 3.62 7.32
CA PRO A 85 19.76 3.83 5.94
C PRO A 85 19.67 5.30 5.53
N GLY A 86 20.71 5.82 4.82
CA GLY A 86 20.79 7.24 4.44
C GLY A 86 19.55 7.80 3.72
N PRO A 87 18.96 7.10 2.73
CA PRO A 87 17.71 7.56 2.10
C PRO A 87 16.51 7.66 3.06
N GLN A 88 16.41 6.73 4.03
CA GLN A 88 15.38 6.76 5.06
C GLN A 88 15.64 7.90 6.06
N GLU A 89 16.90 8.12 6.46
CA GLU A 89 17.31 9.27 7.29
C GLU A 89 16.90 10.58 6.61
N ALA A 90 17.26 10.75 5.34
CA ALA A 90 16.93 11.94 4.58
C ALA A 90 15.42 12.16 4.46
N ALA A 91 14.66 11.09 4.22
CA ALA A 91 13.19 11.15 4.13
C ALA A 91 12.56 11.57 5.47
N LEU A 92 13.01 10.99 6.58
CA LEU A 92 12.50 11.31 7.91
C LEU A 92 12.92 12.73 8.34
N CYS A 93 14.17 13.13 8.10
CA CYS A 93 14.62 14.49 8.36
C CYS A 93 13.81 15.53 7.56
N GLY A 94 13.55 15.27 6.28
CA GLY A 94 12.70 16.13 5.46
C GLY A 94 11.25 16.20 5.96
N ALA A 95 10.66 15.06 6.35
CA ALA A 95 9.30 14.98 6.89
C ALA A 95 9.15 15.75 8.21
N LEU A 96 10.11 15.61 9.11
CA LEU A 96 10.12 16.29 10.41
C LEU A 96 10.67 17.73 10.38
N ALA A 97 10.92 18.29 9.18
CA ALA A 97 11.52 19.62 8.99
C ALA A 97 12.88 19.81 9.69
N LEU A 98 13.65 18.73 9.84
CA LEU A 98 15.02 18.73 10.37
C LEU A 98 16.10 18.91 9.28
N GLY A 99 15.68 18.83 8.02
CA GLY A 99 16.53 18.98 6.83
C GLY A 99 15.70 19.34 5.58
N PRO A 100 16.35 19.52 4.43
CA PRO A 100 15.66 19.82 3.20
C PRO A 100 14.72 18.66 2.80
N PRO A 101 13.55 18.94 2.21
CA PRO A 101 12.65 17.90 1.72
C PRO A 101 13.31 17.13 0.57
N VAL A 102 13.20 15.80 0.61
CA VAL A 102 13.78 14.90 -0.40
C VAL A 102 12.66 14.32 -1.28
N PRO A 103 12.77 14.37 -2.62
CA PRO A 103 11.77 13.74 -3.50
C PRO A 103 11.60 12.23 -3.25
N GLY A 104 10.38 11.71 -3.30
CA GLY A 104 10.10 10.25 -3.16
C GLY A 104 8.70 9.95 -2.59
N ASP A 105 8.50 8.69 -2.11
CA ASP A 105 7.22 8.16 -1.65
C ASP A 105 6.92 8.49 -0.16
N ARG A 106 5.64 8.64 0.18
CA ARG A 106 5.13 8.79 1.57
C ARG A 106 5.57 7.66 2.51
N PHE A 107 5.73 6.46 1.99
CA PHE A 107 6.12 5.28 2.76
C PHE A 107 7.61 5.25 3.15
N ALA A 108 8.46 6.09 2.55
CA ALA A 108 9.86 6.20 2.99
C ALA A 108 9.97 6.68 4.44
N VAL A 109 9.09 7.58 4.86
CA VAL A 109 9.00 8.04 6.26
C VAL A 109 8.52 6.90 7.18
N ALA A 110 7.59 6.09 6.70
CA ALA A 110 7.10 4.93 7.45
C ALA A 110 8.19 3.85 7.62
N ALA A 111 8.95 3.56 6.56
CA ALA A 111 10.10 2.66 6.63
C ALA A 111 11.22 3.20 7.53
N ALA A 112 11.47 4.51 7.49
CA ALA A 112 12.42 5.19 8.37
C ALA A 112 11.98 5.11 9.84
N THR A 113 10.67 5.26 10.12
CA THR A 113 10.08 5.10 11.45
C THR A 113 10.34 3.71 12.00
N LEU A 114 10.05 2.66 11.20
CA LEU A 114 10.35 1.28 11.58
C LEU A 114 11.83 1.07 11.88
N SER A 115 12.70 1.53 10.99
CA SER A 115 14.16 1.40 11.16
C SER A 115 14.69 2.15 12.39
N LEU A 116 14.13 3.33 12.69
CA LEU A 116 14.51 4.11 13.87
C LEU A 116 14.03 3.46 15.17
N LEU A 117 12.81 2.92 15.20
CA LEU A 117 12.30 2.14 16.33
C LEU A 117 13.14 0.88 16.56
N ALA A 118 13.52 0.18 15.49
CA ALA A 118 14.41 -0.98 15.57
C ALA A 118 15.80 -0.61 16.10
N ALA A 119 16.39 0.50 15.62
CA ALA A 119 17.67 1.00 16.11
C ALA A 119 17.62 1.41 17.59
N ALA A 120 16.49 1.98 18.04
CA ALA A 120 16.28 2.28 19.45
C ALA A 120 16.15 1.01 20.29
N ALA A 121 15.54 -0.03 19.76
CA ALA A 121 15.34 -1.31 20.44
C ALA A 121 16.65 -2.15 20.55
N GLU A 122 17.69 -1.84 19.78
CA GLU A 122 19.02 -2.43 19.96
C GLU A 122 19.67 -2.00 21.29
N GLU A 123 19.30 -0.83 21.83
CA GLU A 123 19.84 -0.33 23.11
C GLU A 123 19.07 -0.87 24.31
N SER A 124 17.75 -0.88 24.23
CA SER A 124 16.83 -1.42 25.24
C SER A 124 15.46 -1.64 24.61
N PRO A 125 14.62 -2.58 25.12
CA PRO A 125 13.27 -2.75 24.60
C PRO A 125 12.52 -1.42 24.54
N VAL A 126 11.68 -1.23 23.52
CA VAL A 126 10.96 0.02 23.27
C VAL A 126 9.47 -0.16 23.51
N LEU A 127 8.88 0.72 24.31
CA LEU A 127 7.44 0.87 24.44
C LEU A 127 6.99 2.15 23.74
N VAL A 128 6.18 2.03 22.72
CA VAL A 128 5.52 3.14 22.02
C VAL A 128 4.09 3.24 22.54
N VAL A 129 3.71 4.41 23.05
CA VAL A 129 2.36 4.69 23.57
C VAL A 129 1.79 5.90 22.86
N VAL A 130 0.65 5.71 22.17
CA VAL A 130 -0.12 6.81 21.60
C VAL A 130 -1.52 6.76 22.20
N ASP A 131 -1.84 7.72 23.03
CA ASP A 131 -3.20 7.88 23.56
C ASP A 131 -4.03 8.77 22.63
N ASP A 132 -5.32 8.48 22.50
CA ASP A 132 -6.24 9.14 21.57
C ASP A 132 -5.70 9.17 20.11
N ALA A 133 -5.17 8.05 19.62
CA ALA A 133 -4.54 7.91 18.30
C ALA A 133 -5.46 8.27 17.12
N HIS A 134 -6.78 8.43 17.33
CA HIS A 134 -7.72 8.93 16.34
C HIS A 134 -7.50 10.41 15.99
N TRP A 135 -6.76 11.16 16.82
CA TRP A 135 -6.34 12.54 16.56
C TRP A 135 -4.96 12.65 15.88
N LEU A 136 -4.29 11.52 15.63
CA LEU A 136 -3.05 11.56 14.85
C LEU A 136 -3.30 12.15 13.46
N ASP A 137 -2.41 13.01 13.04
CA ASP A 137 -2.36 13.43 11.65
C ASP A 137 -2.19 12.22 10.73
N THR A 138 -2.79 12.27 9.55
CA THR A 138 -2.82 11.12 8.63
C THR A 138 -1.43 10.56 8.30
N PRO A 139 -0.39 11.37 7.98
CA PRO A 139 0.95 10.86 7.73
C PRO A 139 1.59 10.15 8.93
N SER A 140 1.48 10.68 10.14
CA SER A 140 1.97 10.03 11.38
C SER A 140 1.29 8.70 11.62
N ARG A 141 -0.03 8.65 11.44
CA ARG A 141 -0.85 7.46 11.59
C ARG A 141 -0.42 6.36 10.60
N GLU A 142 -0.28 6.71 9.31
CA GLU A 142 0.16 5.78 8.28
C GLU A 142 1.55 5.20 8.58
N ALA A 143 2.48 6.04 9.04
CA ALA A 143 3.82 5.61 9.40
C ALA A 143 3.83 4.61 10.57
N LEU A 144 3.04 4.85 11.61
CA LEU A 144 2.95 3.97 12.77
C LEU A 144 2.25 2.65 12.45
N LEU A 145 1.18 2.67 11.63
CA LEU A 145 0.50 1.44 11.19
C LEU A 145 1.40 0.58 10.30
N PHE A 146 2.12 1.20 9.38
CA PHE A 146 3.10 0.51 8.55
C PHE A 146 4.19 -0.15 9.40
N ALA A 147 4.76 0.59 10.35
CA ALA A 147 5.74 0.04 11.29
C ALA A 147 5.14 -1.10 12.11
N GLY A 148 3.95 -0.91 12.68
CA GLY A 148 3.28 -1.90 13.53
C GLY A 148 3.01 -3.23 12.82
N ARG A 149 2.69 -3.21 11.53
CA ARG A 149 2.49 -4.43 10.72
C ARG A 149 3.78 -5.18 10.38
N ARG A 150 4.94 -4.50 10.46
CA ARG A 150 6.26 -5.06 10.10
C ARG A 150 7.16 -5.35 11.30
N LEU A 151 6.75 -4.94 12.49
CA LEU A 151 7.45 -5.30 13.71
C LEU A 151 7.42 -6.82 13.94
N GLY A 152 8.57 -7.42 14.24
CA GLY A 152 8.70 -8.87 14.42
C GLY A 152 9.59 -9.27 15.60
N SER A 153 10.90 -9.09 15.46
CA SER A 153 11.91 -9.58 16.42
C SER A 153 12.81 -8.49 16.99
N GLU A 154 12.33 -7.25 17.02
CA GLU A 154 13.10 -6.08 17.46
C GLU A 154 13.04 -5.88 19.00
N GLY A 155 11.93 -6.25 19.64
CA GLY A 155 11.63 -5.95 21.04
C GLY A 155 10.89 -4.62 21.19
N VAL A 156 9.98 -4.32 20.28
CA VAL A 156 9.13 -3.11 20.29
C VAL A 156 7.69 -3.50 20.61
N LEU A 157 7.09 -2.84 21.60
CA LEU A 157 5.65 -2.92 21.89
C LEU A 157 4.98 -1.60 21.50
N LEU A 158 4.09 -1.63 20.52
CA LEU A 158 3.30 -0.47 20.06
C LEU A 158 1.88 -0.56 20.62
N LEU A 159 1.48 0.40 21.46
CA LEU A 159 0.16 0.51 22.07
C LEU A 159 -0.55 1.78 21.58
N LEU A 160 -1.73 1.62 20.95
CA LEU A 160 -2.55 2.72 20.43
C LEU A 160 -3.90 2.75 21.16
N GLY A 161 -4.26 3.88 21.76
CA GLY A 161 -5.59 4.10 22.38
C GLY A 161 -6.55 4.74 21.37
N MET A 162 -7.77 4.17 21.16
CA MET A 162 -8.69 4.65 20.14
C MET A 162 -10.15 4.62 20.56
N ARG A 163 -11.00 5.41 19.87
CA ARG A 163 -12.45 5.44 20.06
C ARG A 163 -13.22 4.88 18.86
N ASP A 164 -12.67 5.04 17.66
CA ASP A 164 -13.34 4.71 16.41
C ASP A 164 -13.16 3.23 16.03
N ARG A 165 -14.29 2.52 15.87
CA ARG A 165 -14.34 1.09 15.55
C ARG A 165 -14.05 0.82 14.06
N GLU A 166 -14.46 1.70 13.16
CA GLU A 166 -14.24 1.53 11.72
C GLU A 166 -12.75 1.60 11.41
N TRP A 167 -12.07 2.54 12.03
CA TRP A 167 -10.64 2.70 11.89
C TRP A 167 -9.85 1.50 12.44
N VAL A 168 -10.28 0.94 13.58
CA VAL A 168 -9.67 -0.26 14.19
C VAL A 168 -9.72 -1.45 13.23
N SER A 169 -10.84 -1.64 12.53
CA SER A 169 -11.00 -2.73 11.56
C SER A 169 -10.07 -2.58 10.35
N ALA A 170 -9.77 -1.36 9.93
CA ALA A 170 -8.89 -1.07 8.80
C ALA A 170 -7.39 -1.13 9.15
N ALA A 171 -7.03 -1.10 10.43
CA ALA A 171 -5.62 -1.01 10.86
C ALA A 171 -4.80 -2.29 10.62
N GLY A 172 -5.43 -3.47 10.60
CA GLY A 172 -4.75 -4.76 10.41
C GLY A 172 -3.79 -5.13 11.54
N LEU A 173 -4.02 -4.62 12.77
CA LEU A 173 -3.25 -4.89 13.98
C LEU A 173 -4.08 -5.68 14.99
N GLY A 174 -3.42 -6.24 16.02
CA GLY A 174 -4.11 -6.85 17.16
C GLY A 174 -5.00 -5.84 17.88
N THR A 175 -6.14 -6.27 18.39
CA THR A 175 -7.13 -5.39 19.04
C THR A 175 -7.55 -5.91 20.41
N LEU A 176 -7.80 -4.99 21.33
CA LEU A 176 -8.36 -5.24 22.66
C LEU A 176 -9.52 -4.27 22.89
N GLU A 177 -10.75 -4.79 22.88
CA GLU A 177 -11.96 -4.01 23.14
C GLU A 177 -12.17 -3.86 24.65
N LEU A 178 -12.37 -2.62 25.13
CA LEU A 178 -12.65 -2.32 26.51
C LEU A 178 -14.15 -2.08 26.71
N HIS A 179 -14.74 -2.89 27.57
CA HIS A 179 -16.15 -2.77 27.96
C HIS A 179 -16.31 -2.07 29.30
N GLY A 180 -17.53 -1.70 29.67
CA GLY A 180 -17.86 -1.18 30.98
C GLY A 180 -17.47 -2.15 32.12
N LEU A 181 -17.15 -1.60 33.28
CA LEU A 181 -16.85 -2.40 34.49
C LEU A 181 -18.03 -3.32 34.83
N SER A 182 -17.72 -4.47 35.40
CA SER A 182 -18.74 -5.33 36.03
C SER A 182 -19.43 -4.59 37.18
N ALA A 183 -20.62 -5.04 37.58
CA ALA A 183 -21.33 -4.44 38.70
C ALA A 183 -20.50 -4.50 40.01
N ALA A 184 -19.69 -5.54 40.20
CA ALA A 184 -18.83 -5.68 41.35
C ALA A 184 -17.64 -4.70 41.32
N ASP A 185 -16.99 -4.55 40.16
CA ASP A 185 -15.85 -3.66 39.97
C ASP A 185 -16.30 -2.19 40.03
N ALA A 186 -17.46 -1.88 39.43
CA ALA A 186 -18.05 -0.55 39.52
C ALA A 186 -18.39 -0.18 40.97
N ALA A 187 -18.90 -1.12 41.77
CA ALA A 187 -19.12 -0.90 43.20
C ALA A 187 -17.80 -0.64 43.94
N ALA A 188 -16.77 -1.45 43.66
CA ALA A 188 -15.43 -1.25 44.23
C ALA A 188 -14.83 0.12 43.81
N LEU A 189 -15.09 0.60 42.61
CA LEU A 189 -14.66 1.92 42.14
C LEU A 189 -15.34 3.04 42.95
N VAL A 190 -16.67 2.94 43.18
CA VAL A 190 -17.42 3.88 44.02
C VAL A 190 -16.91 3.90 45.47
N GLU A 191 -16.70 2.73 46.09
CA GLU A 191 -16.17 2.62 47.45
C GLU A 191 -14.80 3.30 47.61
N ARG A 192 -13.97 3.26 46.56
CA ARG A 192 -12.64 3.91 46.57
C ARG A 192 -12.69 5.43 46.51
N THR A 193 -13.83 6.04 46.16
CA THR A 193 -13.96 7.50 46.27
C THR A 193 -13.98 7.98 47.73
N GLY A 194 -14.25 7.08 48.66
CA GLY A 194 -14.42 7.40 50.09
C GLY A 194 -15.74 8.10 50.39
N VAL A 195 -16.60 8.30 49.40
CA VAL A 195 -17.90 8.93 49.55
C VAL A 195 -18.94 7.84 49.90
N PRO A 196 -19.71 7.99 50.98
CA PRO A 196 -20.73 7.01 51.33
C PRO A 196 -21.91 7.09 50.36
N VAL A 197 -22.18 5.97 49.63
CA VAL A 197 -23.26 5.87 48.65
C VAL A 197 -24.17 4.70 49.01
N ASP A 198 -25.48 4.98 49.07
CA ASP A 198 -26.51 3.95 49.29
C ASP A 198 -26.48 2.87 48.23
N ALA A 199 -26.77 1.62 48.59
CA ALA A 199 -26.67 0.47 47.68
C ALA A 199 -27.65 0.57 46.47
N ALA A 200 -28.83 1.10 46.63
CA ALA A 200 -29.82 1.29 45.57
C ALA A 200 -29.38 2.40 44.62
N VAL A 201 -28.83 3.50 45.17
CA VAL A 201 -28.25 4.63 44.40
C VAL A 201 -27.04 4.15 43.59
N ARG A 202 -26.12 3.39 44.22
CA ARG A 202 -24.96 2.81 43.54
C ARG A 202 -25.37 1.92 42.36
N ASN A 203 -26.34 1.00 42.58
CA ASN A 203 -26.82 0.13 41.49
C ASN A 203 -27.45 0.94 40.34
N ARG A 204 -28.15 2.01 40.65
CA ARG A 204 -28.70 2.92 39.65
C ARG A 204 -27.60 3.62 38.87
N ILE A 205 -26.58 4.17 39.53
CA ILE A 205 -25.40 4.79 38.88
C ILE A 205 -24.75 3.79 37.91
N VAL A 206 -24.47 2.57 38.39
CA VAL A 206 -23.81 1.54 37.55
C VAL A 206 -24.64 1.16 36.36
N THR A 207 -25.96 1.01 36.49
CA THR A 207 -26.86 0.66 35.39
C THR A 207 -26.97 1.77 34.36
N GLU A 208 -27.19 3.01 34.80
CA GLU A 208 -27.37 4.16 33.89
C GLU A 208 -26.05 4.53 33.19
N THR A 209 -24.90 4.37 33.83
CA THR A 209 -23.56 4.62 33.26
C THR A 209 -23.02 3.43 32.42
N ARG A 210 -23.75 2.30 32.37
CA ARG A 210 -23.30 1.05 31.75
C ARG A 210 -21.89 0.61 32.20
N GLY A 211 -21.54 0.89 33.45
CA GLY A 211 -20.23 0.56 33.98
C GLY A 211 -19.07 1.44 33.48
N ASN A 212 -19.33 2.56 32.79
CA ASN A 212 -18.25 3.46 32.36
C ASN A 212 -17.57 4.14 33.56
N PRO A 213 -16.27 3.91 33.81
CA PRO A 213 -15.59 4.39 35.00
C PRO A 213 -15.63 5.91 35.19
N LEU A 214 -15.46 6.67 34.11
CA LEU A 214 -15.50 8.14 34.20
C LEU A 214 -16.90 8.63 34.54
N ALA A 215 -17.91 8.08 33.84
CA ALA A 215 -19.29 8.45 34.12
C ALA A 215 -19.74 8.08 35.56
N ILE A 216 -19.25 6.97 36.10
CA ILE A 216 -19.47 6.59 37.51
C ILE A 216 -18.87 7.64 38.46
N LEU A 217 -17.59 8.01 38.26
CA LEU A 217 -16.90 8.97 39.12
C LEU A 217 -17.54 10.36 39.05
N GLU A 218 -17.94 10.81 37.84
CA GLU A 218 -18.61 12.09 37.65
C GLU A 218 -20.03 12.08 38.27
N ALA A 219 -20.77 10.97 38.16
CA ALA A 219 -22.07 10.83 38.82
C ALA A 219 -21.93 10.96 40.36
N VAL A 220 -20.93 10.31 40.96
CA VAL A 220 -20.64 10.44 42.40
C VAL A 220 -20.23 11.86 42.77
N ALA A 221 -19.48 12.57 41.93
CA ALA A 221 -19.02 13.93 42.19
C ALA A 221 -20.11 15.01 42.02
N THR A 222 -21.15 14.72 41.22
CA THR A 222 -22.22 15.71 40.90
C THR A 222 -23.47 15.57 41.73
N LEU A 223 -23.73 14.40 42.31
CA LEU A 223 -24.87 14.17 43.20
C LEU A 223 -24.62 14.78 44.57
N THR A 224 -25.66 15.33 45.15
CA THR A 224 -25.62 15.84 46.55
C THR A 224 -25.53 14.71 47.58
N ASP A 225 -25.00 15.01 48.78
CA ASP A 225 -24.91 14.03 49.86
C ASP A 225 -26.27 13.38 50.19
N ALA A 226 -27.35 14.15 50.09
CA ALA A 226 -28.71 13.64 50.36
C ALA A 226 -29.16 12.63 49.26
N GLU A 227 -28.84 12.86 48.01
CA GLU A 227 -29.12 11.96 46.89
C GLU A 227 -28.22 10.71 46.98
N LEU A 228 -26.95 10.88 47.28
CA LEU A 228 -25.97 9.76 47.41
C LEU A 228 -26.38 8.83 48.56
N LEU A 229 -26.89 9.37 49.66
CA LEU A 229 -27.37 8.60 50.83
C LEU A 229 -28.80 8.07 50.65
N GLY A 230 -29.46 8.27 49.52
CA GLY A 230 -30.82 7.84 49.21
C GLY A 230 -31.90 8.61 50.02
N LYS A 231 -31.54 9.75 50.62
CA LYS A 231 -32.46 10.60 51.44
C LYS A 231 -33.23 11.61 50.58
N ALA A 232 -32.79 11.84 49.37
CA ALA A 232 -33.48 12.66 48.37
C ALA A 232 -33.62 11.88 47.03
N PRO A 233 -34.75 12.05 46.29
CA PRO A 233 -34.90 11.38 44.99
C PRO A 233 -33.95 12.01 43.96
N ILE A 234 -33.26 11.18 43.19
CA ILE A 234 -32.50 11.60 42.00
C ILE A 234 -33.51 11.89 40.91
N THR A 235 -33.74 13.17 40.63
CA THR A 235 -34.82 13.66 39.72
C THR A 235 -34.42 13.81 38.25
N HIS A 236 -33.12 13.63 37.94
CA HIS A 236 -32.59 13.77 36.56
C HIS A 236 -32.02 12.46 36.07
N PRO A 237 -32.04 12.16 34.77
CA PRO A 237 -31.20 11.10 34.19
C PRO A 237 -29.74 11.36 34.55
N LEU A 238 -29.06 10.36 35.09
CA LEU A 238 -27.63 10.48 35.36
C LEU A 238 -26.92 10.68 34.00
N ALA A 239 -26.22 11.77 33.91
CA ALA A 239 -25.67 12.27 32.69
C ALA A 239 -24.62 11.32 32.08
N VAL A 240 -24.92 10.67 30.96
CA VAL A 240 -23.99 9.85 30.21
C VAL A 240 -23.81 10.46 28.80
N GLY A 241 -22.60 10.84 28.44
CA GLY A 241 -22.23 11.34 27.09
C GLY A 241 -22.52 12.83 26.87
N VAL A 242 -23.67 13.18 26.30
CA VAL A 242 -24.04 14.59 25.95
C VAL A 242 -24.09 15.54 27.14
N SER A 243 -24.25 15.04 28.34
CA SER A 243 -24.29 15.86 29.54
C SER A 243 -22.93 16.10 30.22
N LEU A 244 -21.89 15.37 29.87
CA LEU A 244 -20.52 15.70 30.27
C LEU A 244 -20.08 17.04 29.64
N GLU A 245 -20.35 17.23 28.35
CA GLU A 245 -20.10 18.53 27.67
C GLU A 245 -20.90 19.65 28.31
N GLN A 246 -22.17 19.41 28.63
CA GLN A 246 -22.99 20.40 29.31
C GLN A 246 -22.58 20.66 30.77
N ALA A 247 -22.04 19.66 31.49
CA ALA A 247 -21.47 19.84 32.81
C ALA A 247 -20.18 20.70 32.75
N PHE A 248 -19.32 20.43 31.80
CA PHE A 248 -18.11 21.23 31.55
C PHE A 248 -18.47 22.64 31.07
N ALA A 249 -19.47 22.81 30.19
CA ALA A 249 -19.94 24.13 29.78
C ALA A 249 -20.40 24.97 31.00
N ARG A 250 -21.16 24.41 31.92
CA ARG A 250 -21.57 25.10 33.15
C ARG A 250 -20.39 25.46 34.07
N GLN A 251 -19.38 24.61 34.17
CA GLN A 251 -18.15 24.91 34.91
C GLN A 251 -17.40 26.09 34.26
N LEU A 252 -17.32 26.13 32.95
CA LEU A 252 -16.69 27.20 32.19
C LEU A 252 -17.46 28.52 32.33
N ASP A 253 -18.81 28.48 32.31
CA ASP A 253 -19.66 29.66 32.46
C ASP A 253 -19.53 30.35 33.81
N ALA A 254 -19.11 29.60 34.84
CA ALA A 254 -18.85 30.14 36.18
C ALA A 254 -17.53 30.95 36.28
N LEU A 255 -16.62 30.81 35.29
CA LEU A 255 -15.35 31.50 35.27
C LEU A 255 -15.49 32.99 34.82
N PRO A 256 -14.59 33.86 35.23
CA PRO A 256 -14.53 35.24 34.73
C PRO A 256 -14.46 35.31 33.20
N ARG A 257 -15.02 36.35 32.60
CA ARG A 257 -15.04 36.50 31.13
C ARG A 257 -13.64 36.44 30.52
N ASP A 258 -12.68 37.24 31.07
CA ASP A 258 -11.31 37.24 30.60
C ASP A 258 -10.65 35.84 30.65
N THR A 259 -11.04 35.03 31.66
CA THR A 259 -10.56 33.61 31.78
C THR A 259 -11.18 32.75 30.70
N ARG A 260 -12.45 32.91 30.37
CA ARG A 260 -13.11 32.16 29.27
C ARG A 260 -12.51 32.51 27.91
N ASP A 261 -12.30 33.79 27.64
CA ASP A 261 -11.67 34.28 26.42
C ASP A 261 -10.22 33.80 26.33
N ALA A 262 -9.49 33.73 27.43
CA ALA A 262 -8.16 33.14 27.50
C ALA A 262 -8.17 31.62 27.26
N LEU A 263 -9.16 30.91 27.81
CA LEU A 263 -9.36 29.47 27.54
C LEU A 263 -9.74 29.19 26.09
N LEU A 264 -10.49 30.11 25.42
CA LEU A 264 -10.74 29.99 24.00
C LEU A 264 -9.42 30.00 23.19
N ILE A 265 -8.51 30.95 23.48
CA ILE A 265 -7.20 31.02 22.82
C ILE A 265 -6.36 29.78 23.12
N ALA A 266 -6.35 29.31 24.38
CA ALA A 266 -5.66 28.09 24.75
C ALA A 266 -6.27 26.84 24.07
N ALA A 267 -7.60 26.80 23.91
CA ALA A 267 -8.31 25.71 23.21
C ALA A 267 -8.07 25.73 21.70
N ALA A 268 -7.98 26.92 21.12
CA ALA A 268 -7.70 27.10 19.69
C ALA A 268 -6.22 26.88 19.33
N SER A 269 -5.29 26.99 20.31
CA SER A 269 -3.86 26.76 20.10
C SER A 269 -3.59 25.27 19.83
N ASP A 270 -2.87 25.00 18.73
CA ASP A 270 -2.43 23.65 18.32
C ASP A 270 -1.17 23.19 19.06
N SER A 271 -0.28 24.11 19.46
CA SER A 271 0.96 23.76 20.14
C SER A 271 0.80 23.53 21.65
N GLY A 272 -0.23 24.09 22.26
CA GLY A 272 -0.36 24.15 23.72
C GLY A 272 0.80 24.86 24.45
N SER A 273 1.72 25.49 23.72
CA SER A 273 2.89 26.15 24.30
C SER A 273 2.48 27.36 25.16
N ALA A 274 2.84 27.32 26.43
CA ALA A 274 2.54 28.42 27.36
C ALA A 274 3.12 29.75 26.87
N GLY A 275 4.29 29.74 26.24
CA GLY A 275 4.91 30.95 25.69
C GLY A 275 4.18 31.49 24.46
N GLU A 276 3.68 30.63 23.57
CA GLU A 276 2.91 31.04 22.40
C GLU A 276 1.53 31.54 22.82
N ILE A 277 0.85 30.81 23.70
CA ILE A 277 -0.44 31.24 24.26
C ILE A 277 -0.31 32.57 24.98
N ALA A 278 0.74 32.81 25.78
CA ALA A 278 0.97 34.09 26.44
C ALA A 278 1.15 35.25 25.45
N ARG A 279 1.83 35.03 24.30
CA ARG A 279 1.94 36.02 23.22
C ARG A 279 0.58 36.26 22.55
N ALA A 280 -0.19 35.18 22.29
CA ALA A 280 -1.52 35.33 21.70
C ALA A 280 -2.51 36.04 22.62
N LEU A 281 -2.47 35.80 23.93
CA LEU A 281 -3.22 36.55 24.93
C LEU A 281 -2.87 38.04 24.87
N ALA A 282 -1.59 38.39 24.79
CA ALA A 282 -1.15 39.79 24.66
C ALA A 282 -1.67 40.42 23.34
N GLN A 283 -1.68 39.70 22.22
CA GLN A 283 -2.27 40.19 20.94
C GLN A 283 -3.79 40.41 21.05
N ALA A 284 -4.48 39.59 21.86
CA ALA A 284 -5.92 39.73 22.16
C ALA A 284 -6.22 40.83 23.22
N GLY A 285 -5.19 41.45 23.79
CA GLY A 285 -5.38 42.46 24.86
C GLY A 285 -5.66 41.82 26.23
N LEU A 286 -5.44 40.54 26.40
CA LEU A 286 -5.67 39.82 27.66
C LEU A 286 -4.38 39.72 28.49
N SER A 287 -4.54 39.67 29.83
CA SER A 287 -3.43 39.45 30.73
C SER A 287 -2.90 38.00 30.60
N ARG A 288 -1.57 37.82 30.66
CA ARG A 288 -0.96 36.48 30.78
C ARG A 288 -1.44 35.67 32.01
N TYR A 289 -1.96 36.35 33.02
CA TYR A 289 -2.51 35.78 34.24
C TYR A 289 -4.01 35.43 34.16
N ALA A 290 -4.64 35.68 32.98
CA ALA A 290 -6.06 35.42 32.78
C ALA A 290 -6.43 33.94 32.93
N LEU A 291 -5.46 33.05 32.75
CA LEU A 291 -5.65 31.58 32.91
C LEU A 291 -5.55 31.07 34.36
N GLU A 292 -5.04 31.87 35.32
CA GLU A 292 -4.88 31.45 36.74
C GLU A 292 -6.18 30.95 37.39
N PRO A 293 -7.37 31.57 37.19
CA PRO A 293 -8.60 31.02 37.75
C PRO A 293 -8.94 29.63 37.21
N ALA A 294 -8.70 29.38 35.94
CA ALA A 294 -8.93 28.08 35.31
C ALA A 294 -7.95 27.00 35.82
N GLU A 295 -6.71 27.39 36.09
CA GLU A 295 -5.71 26.49 36.69
C GLU A 295 -6.10 26.15 38.13
N ARG A 296 -6.50 27.13 38.91
CA ARG A 296 -6.94 26.96 40.31
C ARG A 296 -8.15 26.04 40.40
N ASP A 297 -9.09 26.15 39.48
CA ASP A 297 -10.32 25.32 39.45
C ASP A 297 -10.08 23.98 38.73
N GLY A 298 -8.82 23.66 38.36
CA GLY A 298 -8.41 22.40 37.76
C GLY A 298 -8.99 22.15 36.36
N VAL A 299 -9.32 23.21 35.64
CA VAL A 299 -9.77 23.16 34.22
C VAL A 299 -8.60 22.90 33.28
N ILE A 300 -7.47 23.54 33.60
CA ILE A 300 -6.18 23.37 32.91
C ILE A 300 -5.08 23.06 33.91
N ILE A 301 -3.96 22.54 33.41
CA ILE A 301 -2.75 22.23 34.19
C ILE A 301 -1.55 22.78 33.41
N LEU A 302 -0.61 23.43 34.10
CA LEU A 302 0.68 23.79 33.52
C LEU A 302 1.66 22.61 33.66
N ALA A 303 1.88 21.89 32.59
CA ALA A 303 2.80 20.74 32.53
C ALA A 303 4.10 21.17 31.84
N GLY A 304 5.10 21.60 32.63
CA GLY A 304 6.35 22.16 32.11
C GLY A 304 6.12 23.46 31.35
N GLU A 305 6.39 23.50 30.05
CA GLU A 305 6.16 24.66 29.18
C GLU A 305 4.83 24.57 28.39
N ARG A 306 3.93 23.63 28.70
CA ARG A 306 2.65 23.42 28.01
C ARG A 306 1.46 23.63 28.93
N ILE A 307 0.39 24.16 28.37
CA ILE A 307 -0.92 24.25 28.98
C ILE A 307 -1.76 23.06 28.50
N GLU A 308 -2.16 22.21 29.43
CA GLU A 308 -2.97 21.04 29.14
C GLU A 308 -4.36 21.19 29.75
N PHE A 309 -5.41 20.90 28.98
CA PHE A 309 -6.77 20.78 29.52
C PHE A 309 -6.91 19.46 30.29
N ARG A 310 -7.58 19.52 31.45
CA ARG A 310 -7.80 18.31 32.28
C ARG A 310 -8.45 17.16 31.49
N HIS A 311 -9.28 17.49 30.49
CA HIS A 311 -9.94 16.51 29.62
C HIS A 311 -10.18 17.11 28.23
N PRO A 312 -10.09 16.34 27.12
CA PRO A 312 -10.37 16.81 25.79
C PRO A 312 -11.76 17.46 25.62
N LEU A 313 -12.78 16.91 26.28
CA LEU A 313 -14.13 17.50 26.24
C LEU A 313 -14.20 18.89 26.90
N VAL A 314 -13.34 19.21 27.88
CA VAL A 314 -13.25 20.56 28.44
C VAL A 314 -12.69 21.53 27.42
N ARG A 315 -11.67 21.10 26.66
CA ARG A 315 -11.11 21.89 25.55
C ARG A 315 -12.16 22.13 24.47
N SER A 316 -12.87 21.09 24.04
CA SER A 316 -13.98 21.18 23.08
C SER A 316 -15.07 22.14 23.57
N ALA A 317 -15.50 22.02 24.83
CA ALA A 317 -16.47 22.92 25.42
C ALA A 317 -15.96 24.37 25.46
N ALA A 318 -14.70 24.61 25.83
CA ALA A 318 -14.11 25.96 25.84
C ALA A 318 -14.07 26.59 24.45
N TYR A 319 -13.84 25.81 23.40
CA TYR A 319 -13.83 26.29 22.03
C TYR A 319 -15.25 26.56 21.47
N HIS A 320 -16.17 25.59 21.65
CA HIS A 320 -17.51 25.66 21.04
C HIS A 320 -18.52 26.52 21.83
N SER A 321 -18.23 26.89 23.07
CA SER A 321 -19.06 27.81 23.85
C SER A 321 -19.01 29.29 23.36
N HIS A 322 -18.05 29.60 22.49
CA HIS A 322 -17.88 30.96 21.91
C HIS A 322 -18.51 31.07 20.53
N ASP A 323 -18.89 32.30 20.16
CA ASP A 323 -19.45 32.55 18.86
C ASP A 323 -18.39 32.46 17.73
N PRO A 324 -18.82 32.37 16.46
CA PRO A 324 -17.88 32.27 15.34
C PRO A 324 -16.94 33.49 15.18
N ALA A 325 -17.36 34.71 15.59
CA ALA A 325 -16.53 35.91 15.48
C ALA A 325 -15.42 35.88 16.56
N GLU A 326 -15.75 35.44 17.77
CA GLU A 326 -14.78 35.27 18.88
C GLU A 326 -13.74 34.20 18.52
N ARG A 327 -14.17 33.05 17.98
CA ARG A 327 -13.26 32.02 17.49
C ARG A 327 -12.32 32.52 16.41
N ARG A 328 -12.82 33.28 15.42
CA ARG A 328 -11.95 33.90 14.39
C ARG A 328 -10.97 34.88 14.99
N ALA A 329 -11.37 35.65 16.03
CA ALA A 329 -10.48 36.57 16.73
C ALA A 329 -9.34 35.85 17.45
N ALA A 330 -9.65 34.70 18.12
CA ALA A 330 -8.67 33.86 18.75
C ALA A 330 -7.64 33.29 17.73
N HIS A 331 -8.10 32.80 16.59
CA HIS A 331 -7.20 32.31 15.54
C HIS A 331 -6.31 33.45 14.97
N ARG A 332 -6.83 34.67 14.79
CA ARG A 332 -6.00 35.84 14.40
C ARG A 332 -4.90 36.12 15.42
N ALA A 333 -5.25 36.08 16.70
CA ALA A 333 -4.30 36.36 17.77
C ALA A 333 -3.18 35.30 17.81
N ILE A 334 -3.52 34.02 17.60
CA ILE A 334 -2.55 32.91 17.54
C ILE A 334 -1.65 33.05 16.30
N ALA A 335 -2.22 33.33 15.14
CA ALA A 335 -1.45 33.59 13.91
C ALA A 335 -0.43 34.73 14.06
N ALA A 336 -0.86 35.85 14.68
CA ALA A 336 0.01 36.97 14.96
C ALA A 336 1.09 36.69 16.02
N ALA A 337 0.83 35.78 16.93
CA ALA A 337 1.78 35.32 17.96
C ALA A 337 2.78 34.30 17.46
N ALA A 338 2.46 33.61 16.36
CA ALA A 338 3.33 32.62 15.74
C ALA A 338 4.64 33.27 15.26
N GLY A 339 5.79 32.67 15.55
CA GLY A 339 7.09 33.17 15.11
C GLY A 339 7.30 33.00 13.61
N ALA A 340 8.40 33.56 13.08
CA ALA A 340 8.75 33.50 11.66
C ALA A 340 8.87 32.07 11.10
N ASP A 341 9.17 31.09 11.95
CA ASP A 341 9.33 29.69 11.59
C ASP A 341 8.01 28.89 11.61
N ALA A 342 6.89 29.52 11.99
CA ALA A 342 5.58 28.87 12.11
C ALA A 342 4.69 29.01 10.85
N GLY A 343 5.28 29.17 9.67
CA GLY A 343 4.60 29.50 8.43
C GLY A 343 3.38 28.63 8.11
N GLU A 344 3.47 27.32 8.29
CA GLU A 344 2.38 26.36 8.06
C GLU A 344 1.24 26.55 9.07
N ARG A 345 1.54 26.59 10.36
CA ARG A 345 0.56 26.78 11.42
C ARG A 345 -0.12 28.14 11.34
N ALA A 346 0.67 29.19 11.07
CA ALA A 346 0.12 30.54 10.89
C ALA A 346 -0.88 30.59 9.72
N ALA A 347 -0.59 29.92 8.60
CA ALA A 347 -1.49 29.86 7.45
C ALA A 347 -2.83 29.20 7.79
N TRP A 348 -2.83 28.08 8.54
CA TRP A 348 -4.04 27.41 8.99
C TRP A 348 -4.88 28.28 9.94
N HIS A 349 -4.24 28.97 10.89
CA HIS A 349 -4.95 29.88 11.78
C HIS A 349 -5.52 31.08 11.03
N LEU A 350 -4.82 31.62 10.02
CA LEU A 350 -5.36 32.69 9.17
C LEU A 350 -6.56 32.23 8.34
N ALA A 351 -6.51 31.00 7.82
CA ALA A 351 -7.66 30.40 7.14
C ALA A 351 -8.88 30.28 8.07
N ALA A 352 -8.67 29.73 9.26
CA ALA A 352 -9.73 29.62 10.28
C ALA A 352 -10.25 30.99 10.75
N ALA A 353 -9.44 32.04 10.61
CA ALA A 353 -9.80 33.41 10.92
C ALA A 353 -10.51 34.15 9.79
N SER A 354 -10.47 33.62 8.56
CA SER A 354 -11.08 34.27 7.38
C SER A 354 -12.61 34.23 7.44
N ALA A 355 -13.23 35.31 7.08
CA ALA A 355 -14.70 35.44 7.01
C ALA A 355 -15.25 35.28 5.58
N GLY A 356 -14.37 35.11 4.59
CA GLY A 356 -14.68 35.00 3.17
C GLY A 356 -13.41 34.82 2.33
N PRO A 357 -13.51 34.96 1.00
CA PRO A 357 -12.35 34.83 0.11
C PRO A 357 -11.24 35.86 0.46
N ASP A 358 -9.99 35.35 0.49
CA ASP A 358 -8.79 36.12 0.84
C ASP A 358 -7.58 35.55 0.09
N GLU A 359 -7.11 36.24 -0.93
CA GLU A 359 -6.02 35.76 -1.79
C GLU A 359 -4.67 35.69 -1.05
N GLU A 360 -4.40 36.60 -0.11
CA GLU A 360 -3.15 36.56 0.66
C GLU A 360 -3.08 35.29 1.50
N VAL A 361 -4.19 34.93 2.15
CA VAL A 361 -4.31 33.66 2.91
C VAL A 361 -4.26 32.46 1.99
N ALA A 362 -4.92 32.49 0.83
CA ALA A 362 -4.91 31.43 -0.15
C ALA A 362 -3.49 31.12 -0.65
N VAL A 363 -2.69 32.16 -0.95
CA VAL A 363 -1.28 32.01 -1.37
C VAL A 363 -0.41 31.42 -0.25
N LEU A 364 -0.63 31.81 0.99
CA LEU A 364 0.10 31.24 2.14
C LEU A 364 -0.21 29.75 2.31
N LEU A 365 -1.49 29.37 2.24
CA LEU A 365 -1.91 27.97 2.29
C LEU A 365 -1.38 27.15 1.11
N GLU A 366 -1.38 27.72 -0.10
CA GLU A 366 -0.83 27.06 -1.29
C GLU A 366 0.68 26.80 -1.15
N ARG A 367 1.45 27.75 -0.62
CA ARG A 367 2.88 27.57 -0.32
C ARG A 367 3.08 26.50 0.75
N SER A 368 2.25 26.50 1.79
CA SER A 368 2.24 25.47 2.81
C SER A 368 1.95 24.11 2.19
N ALA A 369 0.89 24.01 1.37
CA ALA A 369 0.51 22.77 0.67
C ALA A 369 1.66 22.25 -0.21
N ALA A 370 2.35 23.12 -0.96
CA ALA A 370 3.50 22.74 -1.77
C ALA A 370 4.68 22.23 -0.91
N SER A 371 4.95 22.86 0.24
CA SER A 371 5.95 22.40 1.20
C SER A 371 5.60 21.04 1.79
N VAL A 372 4.34 20.87 2.22
CA VAL A 372 3.81 19.60 2.76
C VAL A 372 3.85 18.49 1.70
N PHE A 373 3.50 18.82 0.45
CA PHE A 373 3.61 17.89 -0.69
C PHE A 373 5.06 17.45 -0.91
N ALA A 374 6.02 18.41 -0.87
CA ALA A 374 7.43 18.09 -0.99
C ALA A 374 7.95 17.19 0.15
N ARG A 375 7.35 17.31 1.35
CA ARG A 375 7.60 16.41 2.50
C ARG A 375 6.82 15.08 2.43
N ARG A 376 6.08 14.83 1.32
CA ARG A 376 5.32 13.60 1.04
C ARG A 376 4.11 13.33 1.94
N ALA A 377 3.69 14.30 2.70
CA ALA A 377 2.44 14.24 3.45
C ALA A 377 1.25 14.57 2.52
N TYR A 378 1.05 13.72 1.51
CA TYR A 378 0.13 14.01 0.40
C TYR A 378 -1.32 14.24 0.84
N ALA A 379 -1.81 13.48 1.82
CA ALA A 379 -3.17 13.70 2.34
C ALA A 379 -3.31 15.08 3.02
N ALA A 380 -2.31 15.48 3.83
CA ALA A 380 -2.30 16.81 4.44
C ALA A 380 -2.10 17.92 3.41
N ALA A 381 -1.27 17.69 2.37
CA ALA A 381 -1.11 18.61 1.26
C ALA A 381 -2.44 18.82 0.51
N ALA A 382 -3.21 17.75 0.29
CA ALA A 382 -4.53 17.86 -0.32
C ALA A 382 -5.46 18.74 0.51
N SER A 383 -5.56 18.52 1.82
CA SER A 383 -6.38 19.34 2.73
C SER A 383 -5.93 20.81 2.69
N ALA A 384 -4.64 21.09 2.65
CA ALA A 384 -4.11 22.44 2.57
C ALA A 384 -4.43 23.12 1.21
N PHE A 385 -4.36 22.37 0.08
CA PHE A 385 -4.78 22.88 -1.23
C PHE A 385 -6.30 23.12 -1.29
N GLU A 386 -7.12 22.21 -0.72
CA GLU A 386 -8.58 22.38 -0.63
C GLU A 386 -8.92 23.63 0.20
N ALA A 387 -8.26 23.83 1.35
CA ALA A 387 -8.42 25.03 2.17
C ALA A 387 -8.01 26.30 1.40
N ALA A 388 -6.91 26.27 0.66
CA ALA A 388 -6.47 27.38 -0.19
C ALA A 388 -7.51 27.69 -1.27
N ALA A 389 -8.07 26.67 -1.91
CA ALA A 389 -9.11 26.83 -2.93
C ALA A 389 -10.40 27.44 -2.35
N LEU A 390 -10.78 27.04 -1.13
CA LEU A 390 -12.00 27.54 -0.46
C LEU A 390 -11.95 29.04 -0.21
N VAL A 391 -10.78 29.59 0.13
CA VAL A 391 -10.59 31.02 0.38
C VAL A 391 -10.13 31.80 -0.87
N SER A 392 -10.04 31.16 -2.03
CA SER A 392 -9.67 31.80 -3.29
C SER A 392 -10.80 32.68 -3.83
N PRO A 393 -10.54 33.97 -4.17
CA PRO A 393 -11.56 34.84 -4.76
C PRO A 393 -11.83 34.58 -6.25
N GLY A 394 -10.82 34.11 -7.01
CA GLY A 394 -10.91 33.85 -8.45
C GLY A 394 -11.10 32.36 -8.78
N ASP A 395 -11.91 32.07 -9.82
CA ASP A 395 -12.19 30.71 -10.24
C ASP A 395 -10.97 30.03 -10.88
N GLU A 396 -10.13 30.74 -11.62
CA GLU A 396 -8.91 30.22 -12.22
C GLU A 396 -7.92 29.70 -11.14
N ASP A 397 -7.67 30.51 -10.12
CA ASP A 397 -6.82 30.15 -8.98
C ASP A 397 -7.42 29.01 -8.17
N ARG A 398 -8.75 29.01 -8.01
CA ARG A 398 -9.47 27.90 -7.35
C ARG A 398 -9.29 26.61 -8.10
N VAL A 399 -9.46 26.58 -9.42
CA VAL A 399 -9.22 25.39 -10.27
C VAL A 399 -7.78 24.91 -10.14
N ARG A 400 -6.80 25.80 -10.23
CA ARG A 400 -5.38 25.48 -10.12
C ARG A 400 -5.05 24.83 -8.76
N ARG A 401 -5.57 25.36 -7.66
CA ARG A 401 -5.38 24.82 -6.31
C ARG A 401 -6.09 23.48 -6.13
N MET A 402 -7.30 23.32 -6.67
CA MET A 402 -8.02 22.05 -6.64
C MET A 402 -7.34 20.99 -7.49
N MET A 403 -6.69 21.35 -8.59
CA MET A 403 -5.82 20.43 -9.32
C MET A 403 -4.62 20.01 -8.46
N GLY A 404 -4.04 20.92 -7.69
CA GLY A 404 -3.00 20.60 -6.70
C GLY A 404 -3.49 19.59 -5.67
N ALA A 405 -4.71 19.78 -5.15
CA ALA A 405 -5.36 18.86 -4.22
C ALA A 405 -5.63 17.49 -4.88
N GLY A 406 -6.19 17.47 -6.08
CA GLY A 406 -6.46 16.23 -6.84
C GLY A 406 -5.19 15.44 -7.09
N ARG A 407 -4.09 16.10 -7.47
CA ARG A 407 -2.77 15.47 -7.63
C ARG A 407 -2.25 14.91 -6.30
N ALA A 408 -2.40 15.65 -5.21
CA ALA A 408 -1.99 15.21 -3.89
C ALA A 408 -2.80 13.98 -3.43
N LEU A 409 -4.13 13.96 -3.65
CA LEU A 409 -4.99 12.81 -3.37
C LEU A 409 -4.61 11.58 -4.20
N TRP A 410 -4.28 11.76 -5.48
CA TRP A 410 -3.82 10.66 -6.31
C TRP A 410 -2.51 10.04 -5.76
N PHE A 411 -1.52 10.87 -5.40
CA PHE A 411 -0.30 10.38 -4.75
C PHE A 411 -0.56 9.78 -3.36
N ALA A 412 -1.63 10.20 -2.68
CA ALA A 412 -2.09 9.60 -1.43
C ALA A 412 -2.78 8.23 -1.62
N GLY A 413 -2.96 7.76 -2.88
CA GLY A 413 -3.69 6.54 -3.19
C GLY A 413 -5.22 6.67 -3.05
N GLN A 414 -5.75 7.91 -2.98
CA GLN A 414 -7.18 8.22 -2.84
C GLN A 414 -7.79 8.60 -4.20
N GLY A 415 -7.67 7.70 -5.20
CA GLY A 415 -8.06 7.98 -6.58
C GLY A 415 -9.54 8.35 -6.74
N GLU A 416 -10.45 7.65 -6.06
CA GLU A 416 -11.89 7.97 -6.10
C GLU A 416 -12.19 9.38 -5.58
N ARG A 417 -11.58 9.75 -4.45
CA ARG A 417 -11.74 11.10 -3.89
C ARG A 417 -11.12 12.16 -4.81
N ALA A 418 -9.96 11.89 -5.41
CA ALA A 418 -9.33 12.77 -6.38
C ALA A 418 -10.24 12.99 -7.60
N ALA A 419 -10.83 11.93 -8.16
CA ALA A 419 -11.73 12.02 -9.30
C ALA A 419 -12.99 12.84 -8.98
N ALA A 420 -13.62 12.60 -7.83
CA ALA A 420 -14.79 13.35 -7.38
C ALA A 420 -14.47 14.85 -7.15
N LEU A 421 -13.32 15.13 -6.53
CA LEU A 421 -12.86 16.50 -6.32
C LEU A 421 -12.66 17.23 -7.66
N LEU A 422 -11.96 16.61 -8.61
CA LEU A 422 -11.69 17.20 -9.92
C LEU A 422 -12.96 17.38 -10.76
N GLU A 423 -13.94 16.49 -10.61
CA GLU A 423 -15.26 16.64 -11.22
C GLU A 423 -15.98 17.90 -10.73
N SER A 424 -15.92 18.17 -9.43
CA SER A 424 -16.61 19.31 -8.81
C SER A 424 -16.13 20.69 -9.31
N VAL A 425 -14.95 20.77 -9.94
CA VAL A 425 -14.37 22.03 -10.44
C VAL A 425 -14.46 22.20 -11.96
N LEU A 426 -15.03 21.24 -12.67
CA LEU A 426 -15.13 21.29 -14.14
C LEU A 426 -15.95 22.47 -14.65
N ASP A 427 -16.98 22.87 -13.92
CA ASP A 427 -17.83 24.01 -14.30
C ASP A 427 -17.13 25.36 -14.10
N LEU A 428 -16.10 25.40 -13.25
CA LEU A 428 -15.26 26.58 -13.02
C LEU A 428 -14.13 26.68 -14.07
N ALA A 429 -13.74 25.56 -14.68
CA ALA A 429 -12.71 25.51 -15.72
C ALA A 429 -13.28 25.94 -17.07
N SER A 430 -13.48 27.25 -17.26
CA SER A 430 -14.11 27.81 -18.47
C SER A 430 -13.19 27.73 -19.70
N GLU A 431 -11.87 27.86 -19.51
CA GLU A 431 -10.89 27.76 -20.60
C GLU A 431 -10.73 26.29 -21.07
N PRO A 432 -10.79 26.01 -22.40
CA PRO A 432 -10.66 24.64 -22.92
C PRO A 432 -9.39 23.93 -22.49
N ALA A 433 -8.27 24.66 -22.38
CA ALA A 433 -6.99 24.11 -21.95
C ALA A 433 -7.02 23.69 -20.47
N ALA A 434 -7.52 24.55 -19.58
CA ALA A 434 -7.65 24.28 -18.15
C ALA A 434 -8.60 23.08 -17.90
N ARG A 435 -9.72 23.01 -18.61
CA ARG A 435 -10.66 21.91 -18.54
C ARG A 435 -10.01 20.59 -18.96
N ALA A 436 -9.24 20.62 -20.05
CA ALA A 436 -8.52 19.44 -20.55
C ALA A 436 -7.46 18.96 -19.53
N ASP A 437 -6.76 19.87 -18.85
CA ASP A 437 -5.79 19.52 -17.81
C ASP A 437 -6.50 18.90 -16.59
N VAL A 438 -7.66 19.44 -16.17
CA VAL A 438 -8.48 18.85 -15.10
C VAL A 438 -8.96 17.44 -15.47
N GLN A 439 -9.48 17.27 -16.70
CA GLN A 439 -9.97 15.96 -17.16
C GLN A 439 -8.83 14.95 -17.37
N GLY A 440 -7.65 15.40 -17.78
CA GLY A 440 -6.46 14.56 -17.88
C GLY A 440 -6.02 14.01 -16.52
N LEU A 441 -5.97 14.87 -15.51
CA LEU A 441 -5.64 14.45 -14.13
C LEU A 441 -6.76 13.56 -13.53
N ARG A 442 -8.04 13.90 -13.81
CA ARG A 442 -9.18 13.07 -13.41
C ARG A 442 -9.11 11.68 -14.05
N GLY A 443 -8.80 11.58 -15.34
CA GLY A 443 -8.62 10.31 -16.03
C GLY A 443 -7.51 9.46 -15.43
N LEU A 444 -6.40 10.08 -15.01
CA LEU A 444 -5.32 9.40 -14.31
C LEU A 444 -5.79 8.86 -12.94
N ALA A 445 -6.57 9.64 -12.20
CA ALA A 445 -7.13 9.23 -10.91
C ALA A 445 -8.15 8.09 -11.05
N MET A 446 -8.94 8.11 -12.14
CA MET A 446 -9.96 7.09 -12.46
C MET A 446 -9.38 5.78 -13.02
N LEU A 447 -8.18 5.82 -13.64
CA LEU A 447 -7.60 4.71 -14.40
C LEU A 447 -7.60 3.37 -13.65
N LEU A 448 -7.38 3.41 -12.34
CA LEU A 448 -7.30 2.23 -11.47
C LEU A 448 -8.39 2.22 -10.37
N ALA A 449 -9.34 3.14 -10.40
CA ALA A 449 -10.34 3.31 -9.35
C ALA A 449 -11.79 3.23 -9.86
N SER A 450 -12.02 3.47 -11.16
CA SER A 450 -13.36 3.60 -11.76
C SER A 450 -13.56 2.63 -12.93
N PRO A 451 -14.80 2.42 -13.40
CA PRO A 451 -15.05 1.63 -14.58
C PRO A 451 -14.27 2.14 -15.80
N VAL A 452 -13.53 1.24 -16.44
CA VAL A 452 -12.61 1.57 -17.54
C VAL A 452 -13.34 2.23 -18.71
N ALA A 453 -14.57 1.78 -19.02
CA ALA A 453 -15.39 2.32 -20.09
C ALA A 453 -15.81 3.79 -19.87
N GLU A 454 -16.11 4.16 -18.63
CA GLU A 454 -16.45 5.54 -18.26
C GLU A 454 -15.23 6.47 -18.42
N THR A 455 -14.09 6.02 -17.90
CA THR A 455 -12.82 6.75 -18.01
C THR A 455 -12.44 6.95 -19.47
N HIS A 456 -12.57 5.90 -20.30
CA HIS A 456 -12.32 5.97 -21.73
C HIS A 456 -13.21 6.99 -22.43
N ALA A 457 -14.54 6.87 -22.26
CA ALA A 457 -15.52 7.76 -22.90
C ALA A 457 -15.28 9.24 -22.52
N MET A 458 -14.99 9.51 -21.27
CA MET A 458 -14.66 10.85 -20.78
C MET A 458 -13.40 11.42 -21.46
N LEU A 459 -12.32 10.65 -21.52
CA LEU A 459 -11.04 11.08 -22.10
C LEU A 459 -11.16 11.35 -23.61
N VAL A 460 -11.88 10.49 -24.36
CA VAL A 460 -12.11 10.67 -25.80
C VAL A 460 -12.95 11.91 -26.07
N ALA A 461 -14.06 12.10 -25.33
CA ALA A 461 -14.93 13.26 -25.48
C ALA A 461 -14.18 14.57 -25.21
N GLU A 462 -13.32 14.61 -24.20
CA GLU A 462 -12.56 15.80 -23.88
C GLU A 462 -11.41 16.03 -24.88
N ALA A 463 -10.77 14.95 -25.36
CA ALA A 463 -9.76 15.07 -26.42
C ALA A 463 -10.34 15.69 -27.70
N ASP A 464 -11.53 15.25 -28.12
CA ASP A 464 -12.21 15.79 -29.30
C ASP A 464 -12.66 17.25 -29.09
N ARG A 465 -13.04 17.63 -27.87
CA ARG A 465 -13.39 19.00 -27.48
C ARG A 465 -12.20 19.95 -27.56
N VAL A 466 -11.04 19.54 -27.03
CA VAL A 466 -9.85 20.40 -26.94
C VAL A 466 -9.02 20.41 -28.23
N GLU A 467 -9.14 19.42 -29.11
CA GLU A 467 -8.33 19.29 -30.34
C GLU A 467 -8.32 20.56 -31.23
N PRO A 468 -9.45 21.28 -31.46
CA PRO A 468 -9.43 22.50 -32.26
C PRO A 468 -8.61 23.65 -31.62
N HIS A 469 -8.38 23.60 -30.32
CA HIS A 469 -7.71 24.63 -29.54
C HIS A 469 -6.27 24.25 -29.17
N ASP A 470 -6.04 22.98 -28.80
CA ASP A 470 -4.74 22.47 -28.37
C ASP A 470 -4.57 20.98 -28.73
N GLY A 471 -3.92 20.75 -29.85
CA GLY A 471 -3.64 19.40 -30.37
C GLY A 471 -2.69 18.59 -29.46
N THR A 472 -1.82 19.28 -28.69
CA THR A 472 -0.90 18.60 -27.77
C THR A 472 -1.65 18.00 -26.58
N ARG A 473 -2.56 18.75 -25.96
CA ARG A 473 -3.44 18.25 -24.89
C ARG A 473 -4.38 17.15 -25.39
N ALA A 474 -4.95 17.32 -26.59
CA ALA A 474 -5.78 16.30 -27.21
C ALA A 474 -5.00 14.97 -27.43
N SER A 475 -3.74 15.08 -27.87
CA SER A 475 -2.86 13.90 -28.00
C SER A 475 -2.61 13.20 -26.65
N ALA A 476 -2.31 13.94 -25.59
CA ALA A 476 -2.08 13.37 -24.25
C ALA A 476 -3.33 12.66 -23.72
N LEU A 477 -4.52 13.27 -23.86
CA LEU A 477 -5.79 12.66 -23.46
C LEU A 477 -6.08 11.37 -24.25
N ARG A 478 -5.81 11.37 -25.57
CA ARG A 478 -5.96 10.17 -26.41
C ARG A 478 -4.97 9.07 -26.03
N ALA A 479 -3.74 9.40 -25.69
CA ALA A 479 -2.78 8.40 -25.22
C ALA A 479 -3.30 7.71 -23.94
N SER A 480 -3.85 8.49 -23.00
CA SER A 480 -4.50 7.92 -21.82
C SER A 480 -5.76 7.11 -22.14
N ALA A 481 -6.58 7.57 -23.11
CA ALA A 481 -7.75 6.84 -23.58
C ALA A 481 -7.39 5.51 -24.27
N ALA A 482 -6.31 5.49 -25.05
CA ALA A 482 -5.81 4.26 -25.65
C ALA A 482 -5.36 3.24 -24.61
N LEU A 483 -4.72 3.70 -23.53
CA LEU A 483 -4.33 2.83 -22.42
C LEU A 483 -5.54 2.22 -21.71
N THR A 484 -6.60 3.01 -21.47
CA THR A 484 -7.85 2.49 -20.87
C THR A 484 -8.52 1.48 -21.77
N CYS A 485 -8.58 1.75 -23.08
CA CYS A 485 -9.14 0.86 -24.08
C CYS A 485 -8.37 -0.48 -24.15
N TYR A 486 -7.05 -0.41 -24.11
CA TYR A 486 -6.16 -1.56 -24.02
C TYR A 486 -6.46 -2.43 -22.77
N MET A 487 -6.63 -1.80 -21.60
CA MET A 487 -6.95 -2.48 -20.34
C MET A 487 -8.36 -3.11 -20.36
N ALA A 488 -9.31 -2.52 -21.10
CA ALA A 488 -10.62 -3.11 -21.36
C ALA A 488 -10.57 -4.32 -22.30
N GLY A 489 -9.43 -4.54 -22.96
CA GLY A 489 -9.23 -5.63 -23.92
C GLY A 489 -9.58 -5.28 -25.37
N ASP A 490 -10.01 -4.05 -25.66
CA ASP A 490 -10.31 -3.61 -27.02
C ASP A 490 -9.06 -3.07 -27.71
N HIS A 491 -8.32 -3.98 -28.31
CA HIS A 491 -7.03 -3.67 -28.94
C HIS A 491 -7.15 -2.93 -30.28
N ALA A 492 -8.25 -3.11 -31.01
CA ALA A 492 -8.43 -2.44 -32.29
C ALA A 492 -8.64 -0.94 -32.08
N ASP A 493 -9.55 -0.58 -31.21
CA ASP A 493 -9.79 0.82 -30.85
C ASP A 493 -8.57 1.42 -30.14
N ALA A 494 -7.89 0.66 -29.27
CA ALA A 494 -6.64 1.13 -28.62
C ALA A 494 -5.55 1.48 -29.64
N ASP A 495 -5.37 0.66 -30.67
CA ASP A 495 -4.40 0.91 -31.75
C ASP A 495 -4.77 2.16 -32.56
N GLU A 496 -6.03 2.29 -32.99
CA GLU A 496 -6.50 3.46 -33.75
C GLU A 496 -6.31 4.76 -32.96
N ILE A 497 -6.73 4.77 -31.69
CA ILE A 497 -6.64 5.94 -30.81
C ILE A 497 -5.16 6.29 -30.52
N ALA A 498 -4.30 5.29 -30.26
CA ALA A 498 -2.88 5.51 -30.02
C ALA A 498 -2.16 6.07 -31.26
N ARG A 499 -2.48 5.57 -32.47
CA ARG A 499 -1.95 6.11 -33.73
C ARG A 499 -2.38 7.57 -33.95
N ARG A 500 -3.65 7.87 -33.70
CA ARG A 500 -4.16 9.25 -33.78
C ARG A 500 -3.48 10.15 -32.76
N ALA A 501 -3.24 9.66 -31.54
CA ALA A 501 -2.50 10.38 -30.52
C ALA A 501 -1.08 10.72 -31.00
N LEU A 502 -0.33 9.74 -31.50
CA LEU A 502 1.04 9.95 -31.98
C LEU A 502 1.12 10.87 -33.19
N ALA A 503 0.19 10.74 -34.14
CA ALA A 503 0.16 11.56 -35.38
C ALA A 503 -0.06 13.06 -35.07
N LYS A 504 -0.75 13.39 -34.00
CA LYS A 504 -1.08 14.76 -33.57
C LYS A 504 -0.19 15.29 -32.42
N ALA A 505 0.72 14.45 -31.94
CA ALA A 505 1.55 14.76 -30.77
C ALA A 505 2.56 15.85 -31.06
N GLY A 506 2.51 16.94 -30.28
CA GLY A 506 3.58 17.91 -30.17
C GLY A 506 4.80 17.32 -29.41
N PRO A 507 5.95 18.04 -29.41
CA PRO A 507 7.20 17.53 -28.82
C PRO A 507 7.04 16.97 -27.39
N GLY A 508 6.25 17.62 -26.53
CA GLY A 508 6.05 17.23 -25.14
C GLY A 508 5.19 15.97 -24.97
N ALA A 509 4.17 15.75 -25.80
CA ALA A 509 3.28 14.57 -25.71
C ALA A 509 3.79 13.38 -26.53
N ARG A 510 4.70 13.61 -27.47
CA ARG A 510 5.18 12.57 -28.40
C ARG A 510 5.81 11.35 -27.72
N PRO A 511 6.66 11.49 -26.68
CA PRO A 511 7.23 10.33 -26.01
C PRO A 511 6.16 9.41 -25.40
N THR A 512 5.20 9.97 -24.65
CA THR A 512 4.11 9.21 -24.04
C THR A 512 3.25 8.52 -25.09
N ALA A 513 2.86 9.24 -26.15
CA ALA A 513 2.07 8.66 -27.25
C ALA A 513 2.81 7.52 -27.96
N ALA A 514 4.12 7.63 -28.16
CA ALA A 514 4.94 6.59 -28.76
C ALA A 514 5.06 5.36 -27.82
N MET A 515 5.27 5.56 -26.53
CA MET A 515 5.32 4.45 -25.56
C MET A 515 3.98 3.70 -25.48
N VAL A 516 2.86 4.42 -25.47
CA VAL A 516 1.52 3.79 -25.45
C VAL A 516 1.26 3.03 -26.75
N LEU A 517 1.58 3.59 -27.91
CA LEU A 517 1.44 2.87 -29.18
C LEU A 517 2.35 1.64 -29.22
N ALA A 518 3.58 1.73 -28.70
CA ALA A 518 4.49 0.60 -28.62
C ALA A 518 3.95 -0.53 -27.70
N LEU A 519 3.27 -0.17 -26.58
CA LEU A 519 2.60 -1.15 -25.73
C LEU A 519 1.50 -1.89 -26.49
N VAL A 520 0.64 -1.15 -27.21
CA VAL A 520 -0.48 -1.72 -27.97
C VAL A 520 0.03 -2.60 -29.11
N THR A 521 0.99 -2.13 -29.90
CA THR A 521 1.56 -2.88 -31.02
C THR A 521 2.33 -4.12 -30.58
N ALA A 522 3.10 -4.02 -29.47
CA ALA A 522 3.78 -5.17 -28.86
C ALA A 522 2.78 -6.23 -28.38
N GLY A 523 1.71 -5.83 -27.69
CA GLY A 523 0.62 -6.71 -27.28
C GLY A 523 -0.06 -7.40 -28.44
N GLY A 524 -0.30 -6.68 -29.54
CA GLY A 524 -0.86 -7.18 -30.81
C GLY A 524 0.10 -8.06 -31.64
N GLY A 525 1.36 -8.21 -31.22
CA GLY A 525 2.38 -9.00 -31.94
C GLY A 525 2.98 -8.31 -33.17
N GLN A 526 2.82 -6.99 -33.29
CA GLN A 526 3.44 -6.17 -34.34
C GLN A 526 4.88 -5.79 -33.91
N VAL A 527 5.75 -6.79 -33.84
CA VAL A 527 7.09 -6.70 -33.22
C VAL A 527 7.97 -5.64 -33.89
N ASP A 528 8.02 -5.63 -35.23
CA ASP A 528 8.89 -4.68 -35.96
C ASP A 528 8.44 -3.23 -35.75
N GLU A 529 7.12 -2.99 -35.69
CA GLU A 529 6.58 -1.66 -35.45
C GLU A 529 6.85 -1.19 -34.02
N ALA A 530 6.65 -2.06 -33.03
CA ALA A 530 6.97 -1.75 -31.62
C ALA A 530 8.46 -1.42 -31.46
N LEU A 531 9.35 -2.17 -32.14
CA LEU A 531 10.79 -1.89 -32.15
C LEU A 531 11.09 -0.54 -32.80
N ALA A 532 10.52 -0.26 -33.97
CA ALA A 532 10.73 1.01 -34.66
C ALA A 532 10.29 2.24 -33.85
N LEU A 533 9.32 2.07 -32.96
CA LEU A 533 8.88 3.11 -32.02
C LEU A 533 9.84 3.26 -30.82
N LEU A 534 10.37 2.16 -30.28
CA LEU A 534 11.14 2.17 -29.04
C LEU A 534 12.65 2.37 -29.25
N GLU A 535 13.25 1.79 -30.30
CA GLU A 535 14.69 1.92 -30.54
C GLU A 535 15.22 3.36 -30.55
N PRO A 536 14.56 4.34 -31.23
CA PRO A 536 15.03 5.72 -31.23
C PRO A 536 14.95 6.41 -29.86
N MET A 537 14.19 5.83 -28.93
CA MET A 537 13.94 6.38 -27.60
C MET A 537 14.76 5.73 -26.51
N LEU A 538 15.51 4.63 -26.78
CA LEU A 538 16.18 3.86 -25.74
C LEU A 538 17.15 4.71 -24.91
N GLU A 539 17.96 5.56 -25.52
CA GLU A 539 18.89 6.45 -24.81
C GLU A 539 18.14 7.45 -23.91
N TRP A 540 17.05 8.01 -24.39
CA TRP A 540 16.22 8.92 -23.62
C TRP A 540 15.50 8.17 -22.47
N LEU A 541 14.93 6.99 -22.73
CA LEU A 541 14.31 6.14 -21.71
C LEU A 541 15.28 5.75 -20.61
N GLU A 542 16.57 5.57 -20.94
CA GLU A 542 17.63 5.29 -19.97
C GLU A 542 18.08 6.52 -19.18
N ALA A 543 17.86 7.73 -19.69
CA ALA A 543 18.29 8.98 -19.05
C ALA A 543 17.24 9.63 -18.14
N ILE A 544 15.94 9.41 -18.40
CA ILE A 544 14.87 10.03 -17.60
C ILE A 544 14.83 9.50 -16.17
N ASP A 545 14.30 10.32 -15.24
CA ASP A 545 14.07 9.89 -13.87
C ASP A 545 13.06 8.74 -13.83
N PRO A 546 13.44 7.54 -13.37
CA PRO A 546 12.54 6.39 -13.34
C PRO A 546 11.38 6.53 -12.34
N LEU A 547 11.42 7.49 -11.42
CA LEU A 547 10.35 7.80 -10.46
C LEU A 547 9.60 9.09 -10.79
N GLY A 548 9.92 9.71 -11.93
CA GLY A 548 9.26 10.91 -12.44
C GLY A 548 7.83 10.63 -12.92
N GLU A 549 7.22 11.59 -13.60
CA GLU A 549 5.83 11.52 -14.07
C GLU A 549 5.55 10.34 -15.03
N PHE A 550 6.58 9.80 -15.69
CA PHE A 550 6.46 8.68 -16.64
C PHE A 550 6.61 7.30 -16.02
N TRP A 551 6.78 7.17 -14.71
CA TRP A 551 7.10 5.90 -14.05
C TRP A 551 6.17 4.73 -14.42
N PHE A 552 4.87 5.01 -14.56
CA PHE A 552 3.85 4.01 -14.89
C PHE A 552 4.01 3.52 -16.34
N VAL A 553 4.07 4.46 -17.31
CA VAL A 553 4.23 4.14 -18.74
C VAL A 553 5.62 3.55 -19.01
N LEU A 554 6.64 3.99 -18.26
CA LEU A 554 7.99 3.43 -18.33
C LEU A 554 8.01 1.95 -17.90
N SER A 555 7.26 1.60 -16.84
CA SER A 555 7.09 0.21 -16.40
C SER A 555 6.39 -0.64 -17.45
N ALA A 556 5.33 -0.12 -18.08
CA ALA A 556 4.64 -0.78 -19.18
C ALA A 556 5.52 -0.93 -20.43
N THR A 557 6.43 0.04 -20.67
CA THR A 557 7.42 -0.04 -21.76
C THR A 557 8.45 -1.15 -21.51
N ALA A 558 8.90 -1.34 -20.27
CA ALA A 558 9.75 -2.46 -19.91
C ALA A 558 9.04 -3.82 -20.16
N GLN A 559 7.76 -3.91 -19.87
CA GLN A 559 6.93 -5.08 -20.17
C GLN A 559 6.82 -5.30 -21.70
N SER A 560 6.58 -4.24 -22.48
CA SER A 560 6.50 -4.31 -23.95
C SER A 560 7.79 -4.86 -24.53
N LEU A 561 8.95 -4.39 -24.07
CA LEU A 561 10.26 -4.91 -24.45
C LEU A 561 10.41 -6.39 -24.11
N GLY A 562 9.89 -6.82 -22.94
CA GLY A 562 9.85 -8.24 -22.57
C GLY A 562 8.95 -9.08 -23.48
N TRP A 563 7.81 -8.56 -23.90
CA TRP A 563 6.89 -9.26 -24.80
C TRP A 563 7.48 -9.48 -26.20
N ILE A 564 8.25 -8.51 -26.70
CA ILE A 564 8.94 -8.61 -27.99
C ILE A 564 10.37 -9.19 -27.85
N GLU A 565 10.66 -9.85 -26.74
CA GLU A 565 11.90 -10.59 -26.47
C GLU A 565 13.19 -9.75 -26.47
N GLN A 566 13.08 -8.44 -26.18
CA GLN A 566 14.22 -7.55 -25.96
C GLN A 566 14.70 -7.65 -24.50
N TRP A 567 15.12 -8.87 -24.10
CA TRP A 567 15.39 -9.25 -22.72
C TRP A 567 16.39 -8.35 -21.98
N ALA A 568 17.44 -7.93 -22.66
CA ALA A 568 18.50 -7.10 -22.05
C ALA A 568 17.99 -5.69 -21.70
N HIS A 569 17.27 -5.06 -22.62
CA HIS A 569 16.68 -3.72 -22.41
C HIS A 569 15.55 -3.76 -21.37
N ALA A 570 14.68 -4.75 -21.45
CA ALA A 570 13.62 -4.95 -20.46
C ALA A 570 14.21 -5.10 -19.06
N ARG A 571 15.20 -5.99 -18.89
CA ARG A 571 15.89 -6.23 -17.61
C ARG A 571 16.53 -4.96 -17.06
N LYS A 572 17.31 -4.25 -17.87
CA LYS A 572 17.97 -3.01 -17.47
C LYS A 572 16.95 -1.97 -17.00
N MET A 573 15.82 -1.86 -17.67
CA MET A 573 14.77 -0.92 -17.32
C MET A 573 14.07 -1.30 -16.02
N PHE A 574 13.72 -2.58 -15.82
CA PHE A 574 13.18 -3.06 -14.55
C PHE A 574 14.15 -2.85 -13.40
N ASP A 575 15.43 -3.19 -13.57
CA ASP A 575 16.44 -3.00 -12.52
C ASP A 575 16.59 -1.52 -12.12
N ARG A 576 16.52 -0.59 -13.09
CA ARG A 576 16.52 0.86 -12.80
C ARG A 576 15.30 1.32 -12.03
N ILE A 577 14.09 0.94 -12.48
CA ILE A 577 12.84 1.37 -11.83
C ILE A 577 12.76 0.79 -10.41
N ILE A 578 12.95 -0.52 -10.28
CA ILE A 578 12.88 -1.24 -9.00
C ILE A 578 13.98 -0.75 -8.06
N GLY A 579 15.22 -0.60 -8.57
CA GLY A 579 16.35 -0.12 -7.78
C GLY A 579 16.14 1.31 -7.29
N ALA A 580 15.67 2.22 -8.14
CA ALA A 580 15.35 3.59 -7.77
C ALA A 580 14.21 3.64 -6.73
N ALA A 581 13.12 2.85 -6.93
CA ALA A 581 12.01 2.80 -6.00
C ALA A 581 12.42 2.25 -4.63
N ARG A 582 13.27 1.22 -4.59
CA ARG A 582 13.84 0.69 -3.34
C ARG A 582 14.75 1.70 -2.65
N THR A 583 15.62 2.37 -3.41
CA THR A 583 16.54 3.40 -2.89
C THR A 583 15.79 4.60 -2.34
N ALA A 584 14.74 5.03 -3.04
CA ALA A 584 13.88 6.14 -2.61
C ALA A 584 12.92 5.77 -1.48
N GLY A 585 12.79 4.49 -1.14
CA GLY A 585 11.80 4.01 -0.18
C GLY A 585 10.37 4.22 -0.66
N ALA A 586 10.06 3.85 -1.93
CA ALA A 586 8.80 4.12 -2.62
C ALA A 586 7.95 2.85 -2.85
N PRO A 587 7.39 2.20 -1.80
CA PRO A 587 6.65 0.96 -1.94
C PRO A 587 5.38 1.07 -2.79
N ALA A 588 4.72 2.24 -2.83
CA ALA A 588 3.55 2.43 -3.69
C ALA A 588 3.91 2.40 -5.18
N VAL A 589 5.06 2.97 -5.56
CA VAL A 589 5.58 2.89 -6.94
C VAL A 589 6.08 1.49 -7.24
N LEU A 590 6.62 0.78 -6.26
CA LEU A 590 7.27 -0.50 -6.42
C LEU A 590 6.30 -1.64 -6.78
N ALA A 591 5.06 -1.59 -6.32
CA ALA A 591 4.09 -2.67 -6.50
C ALA A 591 3.86 -3.03 -8.00
N PHE A 592 3.64 -2.04 -8.84
CA PHE A 592 3.37 -2.26 -10.28
C PHE A 592 4.57 -2.83 -11.05
N PRO A 593 5.77 -2.21 -11.03
CA PRO A 593 6.92 -2.78 -11.74
C PRO A 593 7.31 -4.17 -11.22
N LEU A 594 7.07 -4.52 -9.94
CA LEU A 594 7.30 -5.88 -9.44
C LEU A 594 6.35 -6.91 -10.04
N ALA A 595 5.06 -6.56 -10.24
CA ALA A 595 4.12 -7.46 -10.93
C ALA A 595 4.55 -7.73 -12.36
N LEU A 596 4.94 -6.67 -13.09
CA LEU A 596 5.43 -6.79 -14.47
C LEU A 596 6.77 -7.53 -14.56
N PHE A 597 7.67 -7.27 -13.62
CA PHE A 597 8.94 -7.97 -13.49
C PHE A 597 8.74 -9.46 -13.19
N SER A 598 7.76 -9.80 -12.35
CA SER A 598 7.39 -11.21 -12.10
C SER A 598 6.95 -11.91 -13.40
N GLU A 599 6.08 -11.27 -14.20
CA GLU A 599 5.68 -11.80 -15.50
C GLU A 599 6.88 -11.99 -16.44
N PHE A 600 7.77 -11.00 -16.49
CA PHE A 600 9.00 -11.06 -17.27
C PHE A 600 9.89 -12.25 -16.86
N GLU A 601 10.09 -12.48 -15.56
CA GLU A 601 10.91 -13.59 -15.05
C GLU A 601 10.22 -14.97 -15.26
N LEU A 602 8.86 -15.03 -15.22
CA LEU A 602 8.11 -16.23 -15.58
C LEU A 602 8.39 -16.66 -17.02
N ARG A 603 8.42 -15.70 -17.97
CA ARG A 603 8.74 -15.96 -19.38
C ARG A 603 10.15 -16.50 -19.56
N ARG A 604 11.09 -16.05 -18.74
CA ARG A 604 12.48 -16.51 -18.73
C ARG A 604 12.69 -17.83 -17.99
N GLY A 605 11.66 -18.32 -17.29
CA GLY A 605 11.74 -19.52 -16.46
C GLY A 605 12.45 -19.33 -15.12
N LYS A 606 12.55 -18.11 -14.61
CA LYS A 606 13.13 -17.78 -13.29
C LYS A 606 12.03 -17.81 -12.22
N ILE A 607 11.45 -18.98 -11.99
CA ILE A 607 10.20 -19.16 -11.25
C ILE A 607 10.30 -18.65 -9.80
N ALA A 608 11.42 -18.91 -9.11
CA ALA A 608 11.62 -18.47 -7.73
C ALA A 608 11.67 -16.93 -7.61
N ALA A 609 12.38 -16.26 -8.53
CA ALA A 609 12.45 -14.80 -8.57
C ALA A 609 11.08 -14.20 -8.90
N ALA A 610 10.36 -14.79 -9.84
CA ALA A 610 9.02 -14.38 -10.20
C ALA A 610 8.03 -14.50 -9.04
N TYR A 611 8.04 -15.63 -8.34
CA TYR A 611 7.17 -15.87 -7.17
C TYR A 611 7.45 -14.86 -6.05
N ALA A 612 8.73 -14.61 -5.75
CA ALA A 612 9.12 -13.62 -4.76
C ALA A 612 8.64 -12.21 -5.14
N ALA A 613 8.87 -11.78 -6.40
CA ALA A 613 8.45 -10.47 -6.88
C ALA A 613 6.92 -10.30 -6.88
N ALA A 614 6.17 -11.33 -7.31
CA ALA A 614 4.70 -11.29 -7.28
C ALA A 614 4.14 -11.20 -5.86
N THR A 615 4.70 -11.97 -4.92
CA THR A 615 4.28 -11.95 -3.51
C THR A 615 4.54 -10.57 -2.89
N GLU A 616 5.72 -9.99 -3.13
CA GLU A 616 6.05 -8.62 -2.69
C GLU A 616 5.09 -7.60 -3.30
N SER A 617 4.80 -7.73 -4.61
CA SER A 617 3.85 -6.86 -5.30
C SER A 617 2.45 -6.89 -4.68
N VAL A 618 1.90 -8.09 -4.42
CA VAL A 618 0.58 -8.27 -3.78
C VAL A 618 0.56 -7.63 -2.39
N GLN A 619 1.60 -7.88 -1.60
CA GLN A 619 1.71 -7.30 -0.26
C GLN A 619 1.75 -5.77 -0.32
N LEU A 620 2.61 -5.20 -1.15
CA LEU A 620 2.76 -3.75 -1.29
C LEU A 620 1.50 -3.09 -1.85
N ALA A 621 0.84 -3.70 -2.85
CA ALA A 621 -0.40 -3.18 -3.41
C ALA A 621 -1.53 -3.14 -2.37
N ALA A 622 -1.64 -4.19 -1.54
CA ALA A 622 -2.61 -4.23 -0.44
C ALA A 622 -2.32 -3.17 0.63
N GLU A 623 -1.06 -3.05 1.07
CA GLU A 623 -0.64 -2.09 2.09
C GLU A 623 -0.76 -0.64 1.65
N THR A 624 -0.62 -0.39 0.34
CA THR A 624 -0.71 0.95 -0.24
C THR A 624 -2.11 1.30 -0.76
N GLY A 625 -3.08 0.38 -0.62
CA GLY A 625 -4.48 0.60 -1.00
C GLY A 625 -4.74 0.60 -2.52
N GLN A 626 -3.89 -0.06 -3.32
CA GLN A 626 -3.96 -0.08 -4.78
C GLN A 626 -4.76 -1.29 -5.27
N ALA A 627 -6.08 -1.27 -5.11
CA ALA A 627 -6.96 -2.43 -5.35
C ALA A 627 -6.87 -2.99 -6.78
N ALA A 628 -6.80 -2.14 -7.81
CA ALA A 628 -6.69 -2.58 -9.20
C ALA A 628 -5.34 -3.26 -9.49
N LEU A 629 -4.25 -2.70 -8.97
CA LEU A 629 -2.92 -3.32 -9.07
C LEU A 629 -2.85 -4.61 -8.27
N SER A 630 -3.51 -4.67 -7.11
CA SER A 630 -3.64 -5.90 -6.32
C SER A 630 -4.30 -7.00 -7.14
N SER A 631 -5.38 -6.69 -7.89
CA SER A 631 -6.06 -7.63 -8.78
C SER A 631 -5.14 -8.24 -9.83
N PHE A 632 -4.36 -7.41 -10.53
CA PHE A 632 -3.37 -7.89 -11.51
C PHE A 632 -2.26 -8.71 -10.85
N SER A 633 -1.68 -8.21 -9.76
CA SER A 633 -0.60 -8.88 -9.02
C SER A 633 -1.02 -10.26 -8.50
N LEU A 634 -2.28 -10.41 -8.04
CA LEU A 634 -2.85 -11.68 -7.59
C LEU A 634 -2.91 -12.73 -8.71
N VAL A 635 -3.29 -12.33 -9.92
CA VAL A 635 -3.36 -13.26 -11.06
C VAL A 635 -1.96 -13.65 -11.53
N ILE A 636 -1.01 -12.71 -11.52
CA ILE A 636 0.41 -13.04 -11.82
C ILE A 636 1.01 -13.95 -10.76
N LEU A 637 0.72 -13.73 -9.48
CA LEU A 637 1.11 -14.63 -8.39
C LEU A 637 0.53 -16.02 -8.61
N GLY A 638 -0.76 -16.10 -8.95
CA GLY A 638 -1.44 -17.36 -9.27
C GLY A 638 -0.75 -18.14 -10.40
N ARG A 639 -0.15 -17.45 -11.40
CA ARG A 639 0.62 -18.13 -12.46
C ARG A 639 1.90 -18.79 -11.92
N ALA A 640 2.63 -18.13 -11.04
CA ALA A 640 3.79 -18.72 -10.38
C ALA A 640 3.38 -19.93 -9.51
N GLU A 641 2.27 -19.82 -8.78
CA GLU A 641 1.69 -20.85 -7.94
C GLU A 641 1.21 -22.05 -8.76
N ALA A 642 0.60 -21.85 -9.93
CA ALA A 642 0.23 -22.91 -10.85
C ALA A 642 1.43 -23.74 -11.31
N ILE A 643 2.57 -23.08 -11.54
CA ILE A 643 3.83 -23.72 -11.93
C ILE A 643 4.43 -24.48 -10.73
N LEU A 644 4.44 -23.86 -9.53
CA LEU A 644 4.98 -24.46 -8.30
C LEU A 644 4.08 -25.56 -7.73
N GLY A 645 2.79 -25.57 -8.07
CA GLY A 645 1.82 -26.54 -7.61
C GLY A 645 1.11 -26.18 -6.30
N HIS A 646 1.00 -24.91 -6.00
CA HIS A 646 0.20 -24.37 -4.89
C HIS A 646 -1.27 -24.21 -5.35
N ASP A 647 -1.99 -25.33 -5.48
CA ASP A 647 -3.32 -25.43 -6.13
C ASP A 647 -4.37 -24.54 -5.45
N GLU A 648 -4.49 -24.63 -4.11
CA GLU A 648 -5.49 -23.88 -3.34
C GLU A 648 -5.22 -22.37 -3.38
N ASP A 649 -3.96 -21.98 -3.15
CA ASP A 649 -3.54 -20.56 -3.17
C ASP A 649 -3.75 -19.95 -4.56
N CYS A 650 -3.34 -20.65 -5.62
CA CYS A 650 -3.55 -20.24 -7.00
C CYS A 650 -5.03 -19.94 -7.29
N ARG A 651 -5.93 -20.87 -6.92
CA ARG A 651 -7.38 -20.65 -7.16
C ARG A 651 -7.94 -19.51 -6.34
N ALA A 652 -7.52 -19.37 -5.08
CA ALA A 652 -7.95 -18.29 -4.20
C ALA A 652 -7.50 -16.93 -4.74
N HIS A 653 -6.22 -16.81 -5.12
CA HIS A 653 -5.67 -15.57 -5.64
C HIS A 653 -6.28 -15.18 -7.00
N VAL A 654 -6.44 -16.13 -7.91
CA VAL A 654 -7.11 -15.88 -9.20
C VAL A 654 -8.57 -15.45 -9.00
N ALA A 655 -9.31 -16.10 -8.10
CA ALA A 655 -10.69 -15.72 -7.82
C ALA A 655 -10.80 -14.31 -7.22
N ALA A 656 -9.93 -13.97 -6.26
CA ALA A 656 -9.88 -12.64 -5.67
C ALA A 656 -9.52 -11.55 -6.69
N GLY A 657 -8.56 -11.83 -7.58
CA GLY A 657 -8.21 -10.92 -8.69
C GLY A 657 -9.36 -10.70 -9.66
N LEU A 658 -10.10 -11.75 -10.02
CA LEU A 658 -11.25 -11.66 -10.93
C LEU A 658 -12.43 -10.89 -10.34
N ASP A 659 -12.69 -11.02 -9.04
CA ASP A 659 -13.82 -10.32 -8.39
C ASP A 659 -13.69 -8.80 -8.54
N PHE A 660 -12.53 -8.25 -8.34
CA PHE A 660 -12.30 -6.81 -8.49
C PHE A 660 -12.27 -6.38 -9.97
N SER A 661 -11.52 -7.10 -10.83
CA SER A 661 -11.34 -6.73 -12.25
C SER A 661 -12.66 -6.68 -13.00
N ARG A 662 -13.60 -7.60 -12.71
CA ARG A 662 -14.93 -7.61 -13.32
C ARG A 662 -15.77 -6.39 -12.95
N ARG A 663 -15.65 -5.90 -11.72
CA ARG A 663 -16.40 -4.71 -11.28
C ARG A 663 -16.03 -3.46 -12.06
N ILE A 664 -14.77 -3.33 -12.46
CA ILE A 664 -14.27 -2.13 -13.17
C ILE A 664 -14.01 -2.36 -14.66
N GLY A 665 -14.28 -3.56 -15.19
CA GLY A 665 -14.15 -3.87 -16.63
C GLY A 665 -12.71 -4.04 -17.11
N LEU A 666 -11.80 -4.54 -16.25
CA LEU A 666 -10.42 -4.93 -16.64
C LEU A 666 -10.42 -6.30 -17.31
N ASN A 667 -10.98 -6.40 -18.51
CA ASN A 667 -11.24 -7.67 -19.16
C ASN A 667 -9.97 -8.45 -19.53
N VAL A 668 -8.83 -7.77 -19.72
CA VAL A 668 -7.54 -8.42 -19.94
C VAL A 668 -7.17 -9.38 -18.80
N ILE A 669 -7.59 -9.09 -17.56
CA ILE A 669 -7.34 -9.95 -16.40
C ILE A 669 -8.11 -11.27 -16.49
N GLU A 670 -9.29 -11.30 -17.12
CA GLU A 670 -10.03 -12.56 -17.34
C GLU A 670 -9.26 -13.51 -18.28
N ILE A 671 -8.61 -12.97 -19.29
CA ILE A 671 -7.75 -13.75 -20.21
C ILE A 671 -6.57 -14.36 -19.44
N TYR A 672 -5.86 -13.53 -18.64
CA TYR A 672 -4.79 -14.02 -17.78
C TYR A 672 -5.26 -15.11 -16.81
N ALA A 673 -6.40 -14.92 -16.15
CA ALA A 673 -6.96 -15.86 -15.19
C ALA A 673 -7.30 -17.21 -15.83
N ALA A 674 -7.93 -17.20 -17.02
CA ALA A 674 -8.25 -18.41 -17.78
C ALA A 674 -6.96 -19.16 -18.17
N ALA A 675 -5.94 -18.45 -18.66
CA ALA A 675 -4.63 -19.03 -18.98
C ALA A 675 -3.95 -19.65 -17.75
N VAL A 676 -4.00 -18.98 -16.59
CA VAL A 676 -3.43 -19.48 -15.34
C VAL A 676 -4.11 -20.77 -14.86
N LEU A 677 -5.45 -20.79 -14.86
CA LEU A 677 -6.22 -21.98 -14.47
C LEU A 677 -5.99 -23.14 -15.42
N GLY A 678 -5.87 -22.88 -16.72
CA GLY A 678 -5.51 -23.88 -17.72
C GLY A 678 -4.12 -24.48 -17.48
N LEU A 679 -3.12 -23.63 -17.22
CA LEU A 679 -1.76 -24.07 -16.87
C LEU A 679 -1.73 -24.89 -15.57
N LEU A 680 -2.52 -24.48 -14.54
CA LEU A 680 -2.66 -25.22 -13.29
C LEU A 680 -3.18 -26.64 -13.53
N GLU A 681 -4.25 -26.79 -14.31
CA GLU A 681 -4.81 -28.11 -14.61
C GLU A 681 -3.87 -28.96 -15.46
N LEU A 682 -3.14 -28.34 -16.38
CA LEU A 682 -2.13 -29.01 -17.20
C LEU A 682 -0.94 -29.48 -16.36
N SER A 683 -0.48 -28.68 -15.40
CA SER A 683 0.59 -29.03 -14.45
C SER A 683 0.21 -30.26 -13.61
N ARG A 684 -1.08 -30.41 -13.28
CA ARG A 684 -1.64 -31.57 -12.54
C ARG A 684 -1.95 -32.78 -13.42
N GLY A 685 -1.69 -32.68 -14.71
CA GLY A 685 -2.01 -33.75 -15.67
C GLY A 685 -3.51 -33.92 -15.98
N ARG A 686 -4.34 -32.92 -15.66
CA ARG A 686 -5.80 -32.94 -15.86
C ARG A 686 -6.15 -32.28 -17.19
N ALA A 687 -5.74 -32.90 -18.29
CA ALA A 687 -5.83 -32.34 -19.64
C ALA A 687 -7.26 -31.91 -20.01
N ASP A 688 -8.27 -32.72 -19.70
CA ASP A 688 -9.69 -32.40 -20.01
C ASP A 688 -10.19 -31.13 -19.30
N ARG A 689 -9.67 -30.84 -18.08
CA ARG A 689 -9.99 -29.60 -17.39
C ARG A 689 -9.16 -28.42 -17.92
N ALA A 690 -7.93 -28.67 -18.31
CA ALA A 690 -7.08 -27.66 -18.93
C ALA A 690 -7.68 -27.13 -20.22
N THR A 691 -8.24 -28.03 -21.09
CA THR A 691 -8.90 -27.59 -22.33
C THR A 691 -10.08 -26.64 -22.05
N VAL A 692 -10.90 -26.89 -21.02
CA VAL A 692 -12.03 -26.00 -20.67
C VAL A 692 -11.58 -24.58 -20.41
N HIS A 693 -10.51 -24.39 -19.60
CA HIS A 693 -10.00 -23.05 -19.27
C HIS A 693 -9.26 -22.40 -20.46
N LEU A 694 -8.50 -23.17 -21.22
CA LEU A 694 -7.73 -22.64 -22.34
C LEU A 694 -8.60 -22.34 -23.57
N ASP A 695 -9.66 -23.09 -23.82
CA ASP A 695 -10.69 -22.75 -24.82
C ASP A 695 -11.45 -21.48 -24.41
N GLU A 696 -11.73 -21.31 -23.10
CA GLU A 696 -12.30 -20.08 -22.58
C GLU A 696 -11.34 -18.89 -22.80
N CYS A 697 -10.03 -19.08 -22.59
CA CYS A 697 -9.02 -18.07 -22.90
C CYS A 697 -9.08 -17.64 -24.38
N ALA A 698 -9.13 -18.61 -25.30
CA ALA A 698 -9.27 -18.34 -26.74
C ALA A 698 -10.58 -17.63 -27.10
N ARG A 699 -11.67 -17.99 -26.40
CA ARG A 699 -12.98 -17.35 -26.58
C ARG A 699 -12.98 -15.89 -26.11
N LEU A 700 -12.38 -15.62 -24.94
CA LEU A 700 -12.27 -14.29 -24.36
C LEU A 700 -11.39 -13.38 -25.22
N GLU A 701 -10.22 -13.86 -25.66
CA GLU A 701 -9.39 -13.08 -26.59
C GLU A 701 -10.13 -12.71 -27.88
N LYS A 702 -10.86 -13.65 -28.45
CA LYS A 702 -11.64 -13.38 -29.65
C LYS A 702 -12.79 -12.40 -29.40
N GLN A 703 -13.38 -12.44 -28.22
CA GLN A 703 -14.48 -11.55 -27.82
C GLN A 703 -14.00 -10.11 -27.62
N TYR A 704 -12.88 -9.94 -26.88
CA TYR A 704 -12.38 -8.62 -26.49
C TYR A 704 -11.46 -7.99 -27.52
N SER A 705 -10.83 -8.77 -28.38
CA SER A 705 -9.85 -8.27 -29.37
C SER A 705 -10.37 -8.15 -30.78
N THR A 706 -11.70 -8.13 -30.99
CA THR A 706 -12.34 -8.05 -32.32
C THR A 706 -11.77 -9.03 -33.36
N GLY A 707 -11.33 -10.21 -32.88
CA GLY A 707 -10.82 -11.30 -33.72
C GLY A 707 -9.30 -11.35 -33.91
N ILE A 708 -8.55 -10.43 -33.30
CA ILE A 708 -7.08 -10.49 -33.24
C ILE A 708 -6.69 -11.25 -31.99
N LEU A 709 -6.07 -12.43 -32.17
CA LEU A 709 -5.48 -13.16 -31.04
C LEU A 709 -4.25 -12.39 -30.51
N LEU A 710 -4.17 -12.22 -29.20
CA LEU A 710 -3.11 -11.49 -28.48
C LEU A 710 -2.19 -12.45 -27.69
N PRO A 711 -1.64 -13.47 -28.35
CA PRO A 711 -0.90 -14.50 -27.62
C PRO A 711 0.42 -14.01 -27.05
N THR A 712 0.84 -12.79 -27.38
CA THR A 712 2.04 -12.16 -26.81
C THR A 712 1.81 -11.73 -25.37
N ILE A 713 0.60 -11.34 -24.98
CA ILE A 713 0.26 -10.96 -23.62
C ILE A 713 0.31 -12.18 -22.68
N THR A 714 -0.32 -13.30 -23.08
CA THR A 714 -0.31 -14.57 -22.35
C THR A 714 0.06 -15.72 -23.31
N GLN A 715 1.13 -16.45 -23.00
CA GLN A 715 1.65 -17.50 -23.91
C GLN A 715 0.87 -18.82 -23.78
N TRP A 716 -0.47 -18.76 -23.78
CA TRP A 716 -1.35 -19.92 -23.52
C TRP A 716 -1.49 -20.88 -24.73
N ALA A 717 -1.22 -20.43 -25.95
CA ALA A 717 -1.57 -21.18 -27.16
C ALA A 717 -0.86 -22.54 -27.26
N ALA A 718 0.40 -22.63 -26.84
CA ALA A 718 1.14 -23.91 -26.81
C ALA A 718 0.56 -24.87 -25.73
N ASP A 719 0.07 -24.32 -24.63
CA ASP A 719 -0.58 -25.09 -23.56
C ASP A 719 -1.92 -25.67 -24.01
N LEU A 720 -2.69 -24.94 -24.81
CA LEU A 720 -3.94 -25.43 -25.41
C LEU A 720 -3.68 -26.60 -26.37
N VAL A 721 -2.68 -26.49 -27.24
CA VAL A 721 -2.30 -27.61 -28.11
C VAL A 721 -1.89 -28.83 -27.29
N GLU A 722 -1.05 -28.65 -26.28
CA GLU A 722 -0.63 -29.72 -25.39
C GLU A 722 -1.82 -30.36 -24.64
N ALA A 723 -2.77 -29.53 -24.15
CA ALA A 723 -3.98 -30.02 -23.47
C ALA A 723 -4.85 -30.86 -24.43
N HIS A 724 -5.11 -30.40 -25.65
CA HIS A 724 -5.86 -31.15 -26.67
C HIS A 724 -5.17 -32.48 -27.04
N ILE A 725 -3.84 -32.51 -27.18
CA ILE A 725 -3.09 -33.74 -27.45
C ILE A 725 -3.26 -34.72 -26.28
N ARG A 726 -3.11 -34.27 -25.05
CA ARG A 726 -3.16 -35.09 -23.86
C ARG A 726 -4.57 -35.61 -23.52
N SER A 727 -5.63 -34.84 -23.89
CA SER A 727 -7.03 -35.25 -23.78
C SER A 727 -7.50 -36.16 -24.91
N GLY A 728 -6.69 -36.34 -25.97
CA GLY A 728 -7.04 -37.14 -27.14
C GLY A 728 -7.89 -36.42 -28.19
N ALA A 729 -8.11 -35.12 -28.06
CA ALA A 729 -8.87 -34.28 -28.98
C ALA A 729 -8.00 -33.87 -30.20
N MET A 730 -7.62 -34.84 -31.04
CA MET A 730 -6.61 -34.66 -32.08
C MET A 730 -6.98 -33.60 -33.15
N THR A 731 -8.25 -33.54 -33.55
CA THR A 731 -8.75 -32.53 -34.52
C THR A 731 -8.63 -31.10 -33.96
N ASP A 732 -8.91 -30.94 -32.65
CA ASP A 732 -8.78 -29.67 -31.96
C ASP A 732 -7.30 -29.31 -31.76
N ALA A 733 -6.45 -30.31 -31.47
CA ALA A 733 -5.01 -30.11 -31.38
C ALA A 733 -4.40 -29.60 -32.70
N GLU A 734 -4.80 -30.17 -33.85
CA GLU A 734 -4.35 -29.73 -35.20
C GLU A 734 -4.82 -28.29 -35.49
N ARG A 735 -6.06 -27.95 -35.11
CA ARG A 735 -6.60 -26.60 -35.28
C ARG A 735 -5.85 -25.57 -34.42
N SER A 736 -5.63 -25.89 -33.15
CA SER A 736 -4.89 -25.03 -32.22
C SER A 736 -3.42 -24.91 -32.64
N LEU A 737 -2.82 -25.96 -33.16
CA LEU A 737 -1.45 -25.92 -33.70
C LEU A 737 -1.34 -25.02 -34.94
N ALA A 738 -2.33 -25.08 -35.84
CA ALA A 738 -2.37 -24.18 -37.02
C ALA A 738 -2.45 -22.72 -36.58
N MET A 739 -3.27 -22.41 -35.58
CA MET A 739 -3.37 -21.09 -34.95
C MET A 739 -2.02 -20.65 -34.33
N LEU A 740 -1.36 -21.50 -33.52
CA LEU A 740 -0.05 -21.19 -32.98
C LEU A 740 1.01 -20.98 -34.06
N GLY A 741 0.96 -21.76 -35.13
CA GLY A 741 1.82 -21.61 -36.31
C GLY A 741 1.60 -20.27 -37.04
N ASP A 742 0.38 -19.78 -37.03
CA ASP A 742 0.05 -18.47 -37.57
C ASP A 742 0.65 -17.34 -36.75
N VAL A 743 0.54 -17.45 -35.41
CA VAL A 743 1.18 -16.53 -34.48
C VAL A 743 2.69 -16.52 -34.67
N ALA A 744 3.31 -17.69 -34.72
CA ALA A 744 4.75 -17.82 -34.94
C ALA A 744 5.23 -17.13 -36.23
N ARG A 745 4.47 -17.30 -37.34
CA ARG A 745 4.81 -16.65 -38.63
C ARG A 745 4.65 -15.14 -38.61
N ARG A 746 3.56 -14.64 -37.98
CA ARG A 746 3.26 -13.20 -37.92
C ARG A 746 4.21 -12.43 -37.02
N THR A 747 4.55 -13.02 -35.87
CA THR A 747 5.33 -12.32 -34.84
C THR A 747 6.83 -12.57 -34.94
N GLY A 748 7.25 -13.70 -35.52
CA GLY A 748 8.66 -14.13 -35.52
C GLY A 748 9.21 -14.49 -34.13
N LEU A 749 8.43 -14.36 -33.06
CA LEU A 749 8.87 -14.53 -31.69
C LEU A 749 9.35 -15.97 -31.40
N ARG A 750 10.41 -16.08 -30.62
CA ARG A 750 11.07 -17.36 -30.28
C ARG A 750 10.13 -18.29 -29.52
N TRP A 751 9.39 -17.76 -28.52
CA TRP A 751 8.45 -18.57 -27.74
C TRP A 751 7.38 -19.23 -28.61
N ALA A 752 6.82 -18.53 -29.60
CA ALA A 752 5.80 -19.06 -30.50
C ALA A 752 6.37 -20.08 -31.48
N ASN A 753 7.54 -19.78 -32.06
CA ASN A 753 8.24 -20.69 -32.97
C ASN A 753 8.65 -22.00 -32.27
N ALA A 754 9.23 -21.89 -31.07
CA ALA A 754 9.65 -23.05 -30.28
C ALA A 754 8.46 -23.85 -29.75
N GLY A 755 7.40 -23.16 -29.28
CA GLY A 755 6.15 -23.78 -28.85
C GLY A 755 5.47 -24.55 -29.96
N ALA A 756 5.38 -23.99 -31.19
CA ALA A 756 4.86 -24.68 -32.33
C ALA A 756 5.70 -25.89 -32.73
N ALA A 757 7.03 -25.79 -32.68
CA ALA A 757 7.92 -26.92 -32.91
C ALA A 757 7.76 -28.03 -31.86
N ARG A 758 7.68 -27.68 -30.57
CA ARG A 758 7.37 -28.65 -29.49
C ARG A 758 6.07 -29.41 -29.78
N CYS A 759 5.01 -28.68 -30.08
CA CYS A 759 3.69 -29.24 -30.34
C CYS A 759 3.67 -30.10 -31.60
N ARG A 760 4.36 -29.68 -32.69
CA ARG A 760 4.57 -30.55 -33.86
C ARG A 760 5.32 -31.82 -33.50
N GLY A 761 6.36 -31.75 -32.68
CA GLY A 761 7.08 -32.91 -32.17
C GLY A 761 6.21 -33.90 -31.37
N MET A 762 5.21 -33.38 -30.64
CA MET A 762 4.25 -34.23 -29.91
C MET A 762 3.29 -34.97 -30.84
N LEU A 763 2.91 -34.39 -31.99
CA LEU A 763 1.99 -34.97 -32.99
C LEU A 763 2.69 -35.73 -34.11
N ALA A 764 3.97 -35.48 -34.31
CA ALA A 764 4.71 -36.06 -35.48
C ALA A 764 4.88 -37.57 -35.41
N ASP A 765 5.06 -38.15 -36.61
CA ASP A 765 5.45 -39.56 -36.79
C ASP A 765 6.88 -39.84 -36.29
N GLU A 766 7.23 -41.11 -36.18
CA GLU A 766 8.53 -41.59 -35.68
C GLU A 766 9.75 -40.96 -36.40
N ASP A 767 9.65 -40.63 -37.69
CA ASP A 767 10.76 -40.10 -38.49
C ASP A 767 10.98 -38.60 -38.30
N ARG A 768 10.01 -37.88 -37.75
CA ARG A 768 10.01 -36.39 -37.68
C ARG A 768 10.08 -35.81 -36.29
N TYR A 769 9.56 -36.52 -35.29
CA TYR A 769 9.40 -35.90 -33.92
C TYR A 769 10.74 -35.43 -33.35
N GLU A 770 11.83 -36.16 -33.56
CA GLU A 770 13.15 -35.85 -33.02
C GLU A 770 13.63 -34.48 -33.54
N ARG A 771 13.51 -34.25 -34.86
CA ARG A 771 13.92 -32.99 -35.47
C ARG A 771 13.09 -31.80 -34.93
N GLU A 772 11.79 -31.97 -34.78
CA GLU A 772 10.91 -30.92 -34.27
C GLU A 772 11.24 -30.54 -32.83
N PHE A 773 11.48 -31.52 -31.96
CA PHE A 773 11.91 -31.28 -30.59
C PHE A 773 13.31 -30.63 -30.51
N GLN A 774 14.27 -31.05 -31.33
CA GLN A 774 15.59 -30.42 -31.38
C GLN A 774 15.49 -28.97 -31.86
N THR A 775 14.62 -28.67 -32.81
CA THR A 775 14.33 -27.30 -33.23
C THR A 775 13.77 -26.47 -32.07
N ALA A 776 12.80 -27.02 -31.32
CA ALA A 776 12.23 -26.33 -30.18
C ALA A 776 13.30 -26.03 -29.11
N LEU A 777 14.13 -27.02 -28.75
CA LEU A 777 15.21 -26.88 -27.77
C LEU A 777 16.24 -25.82 -28.17
N ALA A 778 16.63 -25.81 -29.44
CA ALA A 778 17.57 -24.83 -29.96
C ALA A 778 17.03 -23.40 -29.91
N VAL A 779 15.75 -23.21 -30.21
CA VAL A 779 15.11 -21.90 -30.23
C VAL A 779 14.85 -21.38 -28.81
N TYR A 780 14.40 -22.23 -27.88
CA TYR A 780 14.19 -21.82 -26.48
C TYR A 780 15.52 -21.42 -25.82
N GLY A 781 16.61 -22.16 -26.11
CA GLY A 781 17.90 -21.90 -25.49
C GLY A 781 17.86 -21.99 -23.98
N GLU A 782 18.74 -21.23 -23.30
CA GLU A 782 18.79 -21.14 -21.85
C GLU A 782 17.89 -20.01 -21.30
N GLU A 783 17.51 -19.09 -22.16
CA GLU A 783 16.74 -17.89 -21.75
C GLU A 783 15.28 -18.20 -21.42
N MET A 784 14.71 -19.29 -21.96
CA MET A 784 13.36 -19.76 -21.67
C MET A 784 13.42 -21.14 -20.98
N ALA A 785 14.12 -21.19 -19.85
CA ALA A 785 14.53 -22.43 -19.21
C ALA A 785 13.36 -23.35 -18.80
N PHE A 786 12.23 -22.81 -18.37
CA PHE A 786 11.03 -23.58 -18.01
C PHE A 786 10.43 -24.29 -19.23
N GLU A 787 10.23 -23.56 -20.33
CA GLU A 787 9.67 -24.13 -21.55
C GLU A 787 10.63 -25.15 -22.21
N ARG A 788 11.94 -24.90 -22.11
CA ARG A 788 12.97 -25.85 -22.50
C ARG A 788 12.88 -27.15 -21.69
N ALA A 789 12.72 -27.07 -20.38
CA ALA A 789 12.55 -28.23 -19.51
C ALA A 789 11.25 -29.02 -19.80
N ARG A 790 10.14 -28.33 -20.05
CA ARG A 790 8.88 -28.96 -20.53
C ARG A 790 9.07 -29.68 -21.87
N THR A 791 9.85 -29.10 -22.77
CA THR A 791 10.17 -29.71 -24.07
C THR A 791 10.99 -30.98 -23.90
N LEU A 792 11.99 -31.00 -23.01
CA LEU A 792 12.77 -32.18 -22.65
C LEU A 792 11.90 -33.30 -22.04
N LEU A 793 10.94 -32.92 -21.16
CA LEU A 793 9.96 -33.85 -20.60
C LEU A 793 9.13 -34.48 -21.71
N ALA A 794 8.56 -33.69 -22.62
CA ALA A 794 7.76 -34.17 -23.74
C ALA A 794 8.57 -35.07 -24.69
N LEU A 795 9.83 -34.70 -25.00
CA LEU A 795 10.76 -35.51 -25.76
C LEU A 795 11.06 -36.85 -25.07
N GLY A 796 11.33 -36.81 -23.77
CA GLY A 796 11.56 -38.02 -22.97
C GLY A 796 10.36 -38.96 -23.00
N MET A 797 9.15 -38.45 -22.83
CA MET A 797 7.88 -39.21 -22.95
C MET A 797 7.74 -39.82 -24.35
N ARG A 798 8.05 -39.13 -25.40
CA ARG A 798 7.97 -39.61 -26.78
C ARG A 798 9.02 -40.71 -27.03
N ARG A 799 10.28 -40.49 -26.66
CA ARG A 799 11.35 -41.45 -26.77
C ARG A 799 11.04 -42.76 -26.03
N ARG A 800 10.45 -42.68 -24.82
CA ARG A 800 10.01 -43.85 -24.06
C ARG A 800 8.94 -44.67 -24.83
N ARG A 801 7.94 -43.96 -25.39
CA ARG A 801 6.89 -44.61 -26.21
C ARG A 801 7.49 -45.26 -27.45
N SER A 802 8.51 -44.68 -28.04
CA SER A 802 9.29 -45.24 -29.15
C SER A 802 10.32 -46.30 -28.72
N ARG A 803 10.25 -46.78 -27.45
CA ARG A 803 11.13 -47.78 -26.85
C ARG A 803 12.62 -47.38 -26.75
N ARG A 804 12.99 -46.15 -26.99
CA ARG A 804 14.35 -45.59 -26.85
C ARG A 804 14.61 -45.18 -25.37
N ARG A 805 14.65 -46.19 -24.47
CA ARG A 805 14.66 -45.99 -23.02
C ARG A 805 15.90 -45.22 -22.52
N ALA A 806 17.09 -45.43 -23.07
CA ALA A 806 18.32 -44.77 -22.66
C ALA A 806 18.26 -43.27 -22.99
N ASP A 807 17.86 -42.92 -24.23
CA ASP A 807 17.74 -41.55 -24.68
C ASP A 807 16.59 -40.83 -23.97
N ALA A 808 15.50 -41.55 -23.62
CA ALA A 808 14.41 -41.03 -22.84
C ALA A 808 14.88 -40.62 -21.43
N ARG A 809 15.65 -41.49 -20.75
CA ARG A 809 16.21 -41.16 -19.42
C ARG A 809 17.10 -39.95 -19.43
N ALA A 810 17.98 -39.81 -20.42
CA ALA A 810 18.85 -38.63 -20.54
C ALA A 810 18.05 -37.32 -20.59
N ALA A 811 17.02 -37.24 -21.44
CA ALA A 811 16.14 -36.03 -21.53
C ALA A 811 15.34 -35.81 -20.25
N LEU A 812 14.82 -36.87 -19.64
CA LEU A 812 14.02 -36.78 -18.41
C LEU A 812 14.86 -36.33 -17.20
N HIS A 813 16.13 -36.77 -17.08
CA HIS A 813 17.03 -36.29 -16.05
C HIS A 813 17.36 -34.83 -16.18
N GLU A 814 17.60 -34.35 -17.38
CA GLU A 814 17.87 -32.91 -17.63
C GLU A 814 16.64 -32.08 -17.27
N ALA A 815 15.44 -32.52 -17.64
CA ALA A 815 14.18 -31.88 -17.26
C ALA A 815 13.98 -31.88 -15.73
N LEU A 816 14.16 -33.06 -15.10
CA LEU A 816 14.00 -33.22 -13.65
C LEU A 816 14.95 -32.33 -12.86
N ALA A 817 16.21 -32.25 -13.28
CA ALA A 817 17.21 -31.40 -12.63
C ALA A 817 16.83 -29.92 -12.63
N TYR A 818 16.18 -29.42 -13.70
CA TYR A 818 15.64 -28.04 -13.73
C TYR A 818 14.46 -27.92 -12.77
N PHE A 819 13.47 -28.83 -12.85
CA PHE A 819 12.26 -28.72 -12.03
C PHE A 819 12.56 -28.83 -10.53
N GLU A 820 13.48 -29.70 -10.14
CA GLU A 820 13.88 -29.85 -8.73
C GLU A 820 14.63 -28.63 -8.20
N ARG A 821 15.54 -28.06 -8.98
CA ARG A 821 16.23 -26.82 -8.61
C ARG A 821 15.26 -25.65 -8.42
N GLY A 822 14.26 -25.52 -9.31
CA GLY A 822 13.26 -24.46 -9.29
C GLY A 822 12.09 -24.69 -8.32
N GLY A 823 12.03 -25.86 -7.66
CA GLY A 823 10.89 -26.23 -6.79
C GLY A 823 9.59 -26.51 -7.55
N VAL A 824 9.68 -26.82 -8.85
CA VAL A 824 8.54 -26.99 -9.77
C VAL A 824 8.00 -28.43 -9.68
N GLU A 825 7.38 -28.75 -8.54
CA GLU A 825 7.02 -30.13 -8.16
C GLU A 825 6.03 -30.84 -9.08
N PRO A 826 4.97 -30.21 -9.62
CA PRO A 826 4.05 -30.93 -10.49
C PRO A 826 4.76 -31.54 -11.70
N TRP A 827 5.67 -30.77 -12.28
CA TRP A 827 6.46 -31.19 -13.44
C TRP A 827 7.60 -32.15 -13.06
N ALA A 828 8.23 -31.96 -11.90
CA ALA A 828 9.20 -32.91 -11.34
C ALA A 828 8.54 -34.28 -11.09
N GLY A 829 7.33 -34.29 -10.53
CA GLY A 829 6.53 -35.48 -10.31
C GLY A 829 6.23 -36.25 -11.62
N GLN A 830 5.86 -35.50 -12.70
CA GLN A 830 5.68 -36.10 -14.04
C GLN A 830 6.99 -36.70 -14.57
N ALA A 831 8.11 -35.99 -14.46
CA ALA A 831 9.42 -36.48 -14.92
C ALA A 831 9.85 -37.72 -14.14
N ARG A 832 9.68 -37.77 -12.81
CA ARG A 832 9.97 -38.97 -12.00
C ARG A 832 9.06 -40.13 -12.37
N ALA A 833 7.78 -39.90 -12.66
CA ALA A 833 6.85 -40.93 -13.11
C ALA A 833 7.30 -41.55 -14.45
N GLU A 834 7.76 -40.73 -15.39
CA GLU A 834 8.25 -41.17 -16.69
C GLU A 834 9.60 -41.88 -16.60
N LEU A 835 10.51 -41.49 -15.68
CA LEU A 835 11.74 -42.22 -15.38
C LEU A 835 11.44 -43.62 -14.82
N ARG A 836 10.49 -43.75 -13.89
CA ARG A 836 10.04 -45.05 -13.39
C ARG A 836 9.48 -45.90 -14.51
N ALA A 837 8.66 -45.34 -15.40
CA ALA A 837 8.13 -46.03 -16.58
C ALA A 837 9.21 -46.40 -17.61
N ALA A 838 10.36 -45.72 -17.61
CA ALA A 838 11.54 -46.03 -18.41
C ALA A 838 12.47 -47.07 -17.75
N GLY A 839 12.08 -47.62 -16.59
CA GLY A 839 12.78 -48.68 -15.86
C GLY A 839 13.89 -48.17 -14.92
N GLU A 840 13.80 -46.98 -14.45
CA GLU A 840 14.73 -46.36 -13.48
C GLU A 840 13.99 -45.92 -12.21
N MET A 841 14.60 -46.15 -11.05
CA MET A 841 14.09 -45.65 -9.77
C MET A 841 14.85 -44.35 -9.45
N PRO A 842 14.28 -43.16 -9.71
CA PRO A 842 14.94 -41.91 -9.33
C PRO A 842 15.09 -41.86 -7.80
N PRO A 843 16.17 -41.23 -7.27
CA PRO A 843 16.32 -41.05 -5.83
C PRO A 843 15.13 -40.27 -5.26
N HIS A 844 14.71 -40.64 -4.04
CA HIS A 844 13.69 -39.87 -3.33
C HIS A 844 14.27 -38.51 -2.96
N ASP A 845 13.50 -37.49 -3.22
CA ASP A 845 13.85 -36.11 -2.85
C ASP A 845 14.00 -35.99 -1.32
N ASN A 846 15.20 -35.67 -0.84
CA ASN A 846 15.38 -35.26 0.54
C ASN A 846 14.82 -33.82 0.65
N ALA A 847 13.63 -33.74 1.20
CA ALA A 847 12.86 -32.50 1.42
C ALA A 847 13.66 -31.42 2.16
N GLY A 848 14.30 -30.51 1.45
CA GLY A 848 15.12 -29.45 2.02
C GLY A 848 15.46 -28.33 1.02
N GLY A 849 14.76 -28.27 -0.12
CA GLY A 849 14.96 -27.26 -1.14
C GLY A 849 14.21 -25.95 -0.87
N LEU A 850 14.25 -25.06 -1.85
CA LEU A 850 13.59 -23.74 -1.81
C LEU A 850 12.09 -23.78 -1.43
N ARG A 851 11.43 -24.90 -1.65
CA ARG A 851 10.04 -25.16 -1.23
C ARG A 851 9.79 -25.04 0.28
N SER A 852 10.82 -25.23 1.09
CA SER A 852 10.71 -25.10 2.55
C SER A 852 10.74 -23.65 3.01
N LEU A 853 11.12 -22.71 2.12
CA LEU A 853 11.18 -21.30 2.43
C LEU A 853 9.79 -20.65 2.32
N THR A 854 9.50 -19.78 3.27
CA THR A 854 8.36 -18.87 3.11
C THR A 854 8.69 -17.84 2.02
N PRO A 855 7.68 -17.17 1.42
CA PRO A 855 7.93 -16.13 0.43
C PRO A 855 8.91 -15.07 0.92
N GLN A 856 8.83 -14.65 2.17
CA GLN A 856 9.68 -13.63 2.76
C GLN A 856 11.11 -14.14 3.00
N GLU A 857 11.29 -15.39 3.44
CA GLU A 857 12.59 -16.03 3.53
C GLU A 857 13.25 -16.15 2.15
N LEU A 858 12.46 -16.45 1.11
CA LEU A 858 12.93 -16.51 -0.27
C LEU A 858 13.36 -15.13 -0.77
N GLN A 859 12.58 -14.07 -0.54
CA GLN A 859 12.93 -12.70 -0.90
C GLN A 859 14.26 -12.27 -0.24
N VAL A 860 14.38 -12.48 1.06
CA VAL A 860 15.61 -12.18 1.81
C VAL A 860 16.78 -12.97 1.23
N ALA A 861 16.61 -14.26 0.96
CA ALA A 861 17.65 -15.11 0.38
C ALA A 861 18.13 -14.62 -0.99
N LEU A 862 17.21 -14.23 -1.87
CA LEU A 862 17.51 -13.73 -3.21
C LEU A 862 18.28 -12.40 -3.18
N ILE A 863 17.82 -11.43 -2.37
CA ILE A 863 18.50 -10.11 -2.25
C ILE A 863 19.89 -10.25 -1.62
N VAL A 864 20.01 -11.08 -0.60
CA VAL A 864 21.28 -11.36 0.06
C VAL A 864 22.22 -12.11 -0.88
N ALA A 865 21.72 -13.01 -1.71
CA ALA A 865 22.51 -13.72 -2.71
C ALA A 865 23.09 -12.79 -3.80
N GLN A 866 22.42 -11.69 -4.10
CA GLN A 866 22.92 -10.64 -5.01
C GLN A 866 24.05 -9.78 -4.43
N GLY A 867 24.49 -10.03 -3.19
CA GLY A 867 25.60 -9.36 -2.55
C GLY A 867 25.24 -8.31 -1.51
N SER A 868 23.93 -7.99 -1.31
CA SER A 868 23.48 -6.96 -0.37
C SER A 868 23.80 -7.33 1.07
N THR A 869 24.33 -6.42 1.87
CA THR A 869 24.44 -6.59 3.34
C THR A 869 23.07 -6.75 3.98
N ASN A 870 23.00 -7.23 5.24
CA ASN A 870 21.71 -7.33 5.95
C ASN A 870 21.02 -5.96 6.07
N ARG A 871 21.80 -4.89 6.24
CA ARG A 871 21.29 -3.52 6.31
C ARG A 871 20.72 -3.05 4.96
N GLU A 872 21.39 -3.35 3.86
CA GLU A 872 20.92 -3.04 2.52
C GLU A 872 19.69 -3.89 2.15
N ALA A 873 19.68 -5.18 2.50
CA ALA A 873 18.52 -6.04 2.30
C ALA A 873 17.32 -5.58 3.12
N ALA A 874 17.55 -5.15 4.38
CA ALA A 874 16.49 -4.59 5.22
C ALA A 874 15.91 -3.31 4.62
N ALA A 875 16.74 -2.40 4.15
CA ALA A 875 16.29 -1.18 3.47
C ALA A 875 15.50 -1.49 2.20
N ALA A 876 15.97 -2.45 1.39
CA ALA A 876 15.35 -2.85 0.13
C ALA A 876 13.98 -3.53 0.32
N LEU A 877 13.78 -4.25 1.42
CA LEU A 877 12.54 -4.99 1.73
C LEU A 877 11.64 -4.27 2.73
N PHE A 878 11.98 -3.07 3.16
CA PHE A 878 11.27 -2.32 4.21
C PHE A 878 11.12 -3.13 5.50
N LEU A 879 12.19 -3.82 5.90
CA LEU A 879 12.30 -4.62 7.12
C LEU A 879 13.36 -4.02 8.06
N SER A 880 13.41 -4.51 9.29
CA SER A 880 14.55 -4.23 10.16
C SER A 880 15.74 -5.16 9.85
N PRO A 881 16.99 -4.74 10.09
CA PRO A 881 18.16 -5.62 9.97
C PRO A 881 18.04 -6.89 10.80
N LYS A 882 17.43 -6.82 11.98
CA LYS A 882 17.19 -7.95 12.88
C LYS A 882 16.16 -8.94 12.32
N THR A 883 15.10 -8.43 11.66
CA THR A 883 14.13 -9.27 10.95
C THR A 883 14.80 -10.00 9.78
N VAL A 884 15.70 -9.33 9.04
CA VAL A 884 16.50 -9.98 7.97
C VAL A 884 17.40 -11.07 8.55
N GLU A 885 18.07 -10.83 9.67
CA GLU A 885 18.88 -11.85 10.35
C GLU A 885 18.05 -13.06 10.80
N PHE A 886 16.88 -12.82 11.34
CA PHE A 886 15.93 -13.87 11.72
C PHE A 886 15.53 -14.74 10.51
N HIS A 887 15.14 -14.11 9.41
CA HIS A 887 14.78 -14.83 8.18
C HIS A 887 15.98 -15.57 7.58
N LEU A 888 17.18 -14.98 7.59
CA LEU A 888 18.40 -15.66 7.15
C LEU A 888 18.74 -16.87 8.03
N GLY A 889 18.61 -16.76 9.34
CA GLY A 889 18.82 -17.86 10.28
C GLY A 889 17.87 -19.02 9.98
N ASN A 890 16.60 -18.73 9.73
CA ASN A 890 15.60 -19.73 9.31
C ASN A 890 15.93 -20.32 7.94
N THR A 891 16.30 -19.47 6.97
CA THR A 891 16.70 -19.89 5.62
C THR A 891 17.89 -20.83 5.67
N TYR A 892 18.95 -20.49 6.43
CA TYR A 892 20.13 -21.35 6.58
C TYR A 892 19.77 -22.72 7.14
N ARG A 893 18.94 -22.76 8.18
CA ARG A 893 18.46 -24.01 8.80
C ARG A 893 17.65 -24.86 7.81
N LYS A 894 16.71 -24.25 7.08
CA LYS A 894 15.81 -24.94 6.13
C LYS A 894 16.57 -25.44 4.89
N LEU A 895 17.54 -24.71 4.38
CA LEU A 895 18.35 -25.09 3.23
C LEU A 895 19.55 -25.95 3.60
N GLY A 896 19.85 -26.15 4.89
CA GLY A 896 21.03 -26.89 5.36
C GLY A 896 22.37 -26.21 5.03
N VAL A 897 22.38 -24.88 4.84
CA VAL A 897 23.58 -24.10 4.55
C VAL A 897 24.08 -23.42 5.82
N ARG A 898 25.43 -23.19 5.89
CA ARG A 898 26.07 -22.64 7.09
C ARG A 898 26.66 -21.27 6.91
N SER A 899 26.70 -20.78 5.70
CA SER A 899 27.31 -19.50 5.37
C SER A 899 26.59 -18.78 4.22
N ARG A 900 26.81 -17.47 4.14
CA ARG A 900 26.33 -16.64 3.04
C ARG A 900 26.87 -17.13 1.67
N ALA A 901 28.13 -17.54 1.60
CA ALA A 901 28.72 -18.06 0.39
C ALA A 901 28.07 -19.39 -0.06
N GLU A 902 27.65 -20.22 0.89
CA GLU A 902 26.88 -21.42 0.58
C GLU A 902 25.45 -21.10 0.12
N LEU A 903 24.79 -20.08 0.72
CA LEU A 903 23.52 -19.58 0.28
C LEU A 903 23.59 -19.07 -1.16
N VAL A 904 24.60 -18.23 -1.50
CA VAL A 904 24.81 -17.73 -2.85
C VAL A 904 24.87 -18.87 -3.86
N ARG A 905 25.74 -19.88 -3.62
CA ARG A 905 25.86 -21.06 -4.51
C ARG A 905 24.56 -21.85 -4.62
N ARG A 906 23.77 -21.94 -3.52
CA ARG A 906 22.49 -22.68 -3.51
C ARG A 906 21.40 -21.98 -4.32
N VAL A 907 21.45 -20.65 -4.37
CA VAL A 907 20.45 -19.79 -5.04
C VAL A 907 20.92 -19.37 -6.44
N GLU A 908 22.23 -19.55 -6.75
CA GLU A 908 22.83 -19.24 -8.05
C GLU A 908 22.12 -19.97 -9.19
N GLY A 909 21.73 -19.23 -10.22
CA GLY A 909 20.90 -19.75 -11.33
C GLY A 909 19.38 -19.66 -11.14
N LEU A 910 18.90 -19.16 -9.98
CA LEU A 910 17.49 -18.90 -9.72
C LEU A 910 17.14 -17.39 -9.90
N THR A 911 18.15 -16.54 -9.90
CA THR A 911 18.12 -15.09 -10.12
C THR A 911 18.35 -14.73 -11.58
#